data_1b7f306b6989c9a62a714ad716f2e0f8
#
_entry.id   1b7f306b6989c9a62a714ad716f2e0f8
#
_cell.length_a   1.000
_cell.length_b   1.000
_cell.length_c   1.000
_cell.angle_alpha   90.00
_cell.angle_beta   90.00
_cell.angle_gamma   90.00
#
_symmetry.space_group_name_H-M   'P 1'
#
loop_
_entity.id
_entity.type
_entity.pdbx_description
1 polymer ?
#
loop_
_entity_poly.entity_id
_entity_poly.type
_entity_poly.pdbx_seq_one_letter_code
_entity_poly.pdbx_strand_id
1 'polypeptide(L)'
;FAFLGSPDLIKEIQTLSGVSGGNELLSGMYVHGGDGTDNLFLLDGVPLYQVSHLAGLISSFNTEVVDNLDFYKSGFPARYGGKTSSVVDITTKPGDMNEYRGSFNIGLLNGGLQFEGPIVKGKTSFNLAVRRSWFDVLTVPFFIITNLTLPYGESGKIQYAMTDLNASVTHLFDKDSRLSLNVYAGSDYLRYKWSDLQVKYWEGVRHTGDTGFDVNVRWGNMLTSLNWKKKFSDDLHLNTVLYYVRSNTDVGIFNDMWEVSGYNSLYIEDVDISERNYSRLHDLGAKAELDWIPSGYHHINAGVSYVGHLFRPVRDISTLTRNAEGEVLYSDEDSYSTSYNASEASVYAADEISLANWFKANIGLRYTFFGQGDFVNHSIEPRAAFRFQLGQRTALKMSYTEMNQAVHLLRAHYLDIPMTSWMPSTDYVPPMRSRQAAGGVYVDLPQNISLNVEGYYKMMDNLYEYSGTDGIYPDLKIWENEVMRGKGRSYGAEVELRWRSEKMDVAAYYTLSWTERFFEGIWHDWYPARNDNRHKFTINATRRFSDRFEMYASWNYHTGDRMTVPTQIVGGQVYYTSPYNYKMADYHRLDIGFNFRKTTKRGNESVWNLSLYNAYCRMNPMFTMLDHYRTDYKEPAKYETVFKELAVIPIIPSFNYTLRF
;
A
#
# COMPACT_ATOMS: atom_id res chain seq x y z
N PHE A 1 -11.08 12.21 -9.47
CA PHE A 1 -10.79 11.31 -10.60
C PHE A 1 -11.29 9.91 -10.27
N ALA A 2 -11.80 9.18 -11.28
CA ALA A 2 -12.11 7.76 -11.11
C ALA A 2 -10.98 6.93 -11.73
N PHE A 3 -10.33 6.11 -10.93
CA PHE A 3 -9.36 5.13 -11.35
C PHE A 3 -10.10 3.83 -11.69
N LEU A 4 -9.97 3.33 -12.90
CA LEU A 4 -10.72 2.17 -13.39
C LEU A 4 -12.23 2.24 -13.10
N GLY A 5 -12.81 3.44 -13.26
CA GLY A 5 -14.24 3.70 -13.04
C GLY A 5 -14.64 3.97 -11.58
N SER A 6 -13.73 3.83 -10.60
CA SER A 6 -14.03 4.07 -9.18
C SER A 6 -13.10 5.13 -8.58
N PRO A 7 -13.59 6.06 -7.76
CA PRO A 7 -12.72 6.98 -7.01
C PRO A 7 -11.80 6.20 -6.06
N ASP A 8 -10.52 6.60 -5.99
CA ASP A 8 -9.53 5.98 -5.12
C ASP A 8 -8.61 7.03 -4.49
N LEU A 9 -8.61 7.09 -3.14
CA LEU A 9 -7.89 8.12 -2.38
C LEU A 9 -6.37 7.99 -2.51
N ILE A 10 -5.85 6.76 -2.47
CA ILE A 10 -4.40 6.53 -2.56
C ILE A 10 -3.90 6.84 -3.97
N LYS A 11 -4.68 6.49 -5.00
CA LYS A 11 -4.34 6.85 -6.40
C LYS A 11 -4.33 8.36 -6.61
N GLU A 12 -5.20 9.09 -5.93
CA GLU A 12 -5.19 10.56 -5.96
C GLU A 12 -3.94 11.13 -5.28
N ILE A 13 -3.57 10.63 -4.09
CA ILE A 13 -2.32 11.02 -3.40
C ILE A 13 -1.10 10.71 -4.26
N GLN A 14 -1.07 9.59 -4.98
CA GLN A 14 0.02 9.23 -5.89
C GLN A 14 0.22 10.22 -7.04
N THR A 15 -0.76 11.07 -7.36
CA THR A 15 -0.60 12.13 -8.37
C THR A 15 0.18 13.33 -7.86
N LEU A 16 0.24 13.55 -6.53
CA LEU A 16 0.86 14.72 -5.91
C LEU A 16 2.39 14.72 -6.09
N SER A 17 2.99 15.90 -5.94
CA SER A 17 4.45 16.05 -5.91
C SER A 17 5.05 15.34 -4.69
N GLY A 18 6.28 14.81 -4.84
CA GLY A 18 6.99 14.08 -3.78
C GLY A 18 6.46 12.67 -3.49
N VAL A 19 5.43 12.23 -4.20
CA VAL A 19 4.85 10.89 -4.07
C VAL A 19 5.06 10.09 -5.34
N SER A 20 5.66 8.90 -5.26
CA SER A 20 5.74 7.96 -6.37
C SER A 20 4.80 6.79 -6.14
N GLY A 21 4.10 6.35 -7.18
CA GLY A 21 3.18 5.21 -7.14
C GLY A 21 3.82 3.89 -7.57
N GLY A 22 5.06 3.92 -8.06
CA GLY A 22 5.61 2.76 -8.77
C GLY A 22 4.89 2.49 -10.10
N ASN A 23 5.07 1.29 -10.61
CA ASN A 23 4.46 0.86 -11.85
C ASN A 23 2.99 0.43 -11.67
N GLU A 24 2.31 0.08 -12.75
CA GLU A 24 0.86 -0.20 -12.90
C GLU A 24 0.28 -1.17 -11.84
N LEU A 25 0.81 -2.40 -11.79
CA LEU A 25 0.53 -3.39 -10.77
C LEU A 25 1.66 -3.36 -9.74
N LEU A 26 1.38 -3.81 -8.52
CA LEU A 26 2.36 -3.82 -7.43
C LEU A 26 2.78 -2.39 -7.04
N SER A 27 1.83 -1.47 -7.16
CA SER A 27 2.06 -0.06 -6.86
C SER A 27 1.98 0.19 -5.36
N GLY A 28 3.06 0.75 -4.80
CA GLY A 28 3.12 1.27 -3.45
C GLY A 28 2.87 2.77 -3.39
N MET A 29 2.99 3.34 -2.22
CA MET A 29 3.05 4.78 -2.03
C MET A 29 4.41 5.15 -1.43
N TYR A 30 5.30 5.66 -2.26
CA TYR A 30 6.68 6.02 -1.89
C TYR A 30 6.76 7.53 -1.73
N VAL A 31 7.02 8.01 -0.51
CA VAL A 31 7.03 9.43 -0.20
C VAL A 31 8.42 9.85 0.26
N HIS A 32 9.02 10.82 -0.40
CA HIS A 32 10.37 11.32 -0.09
C HIS A 32 11.37 10.18 0.11
N GLY A 33 11.35 9.18 -0.79
CA GLY A 33 12.27 8.06 -0.78
C GLY A 33 12.03 7.02 0.32
N GLY A 34 10.99 7.14 1.13
CA GLY A 34 10.54 6.09 2.04
C GLY A 34 9.89 4.92 1.30
N ASP A 35 9.86 3.75 1.92
CA ASP A 35 9.15 2.59 1.40
C ASP A 35 7.64 2.71 1.58
N GLY A 36 6.86 1.97 0.80
CA GLY A 36 5.40 1.94 0.91
C GLY A 36 4.89 1.51 2.29
N THR A 37 5.65 0.68 2.99
CA THR A 37 5.32 0.16 4.33
C THR A 37 5.70 1.10 5.48
N ASP A 38 6.45 2.17 5.18
CA ASP A 38 6.91 3.16 6.14
C ASP A 38 5.93 4.32 6.32
N ASN A 39 4.83 4.32 5.58
CA ASN A 39 3.76 5.30 5.70
C ASN A 39 2.82 4.93 6.85
N LEU A 40 2.37 5.94 7.58
CA LEU A 40 1.34 5.80 8.59
C LEU A 40 -0.03 6.04 7.96
N PHE A 41 -0.83 4.99 7.89
CA PHE A 41 -2.23 5.09 7.50
C PHE A 41 -3.11 4.99 8.74
N LEU A 42 -3.97 5.98 8.94
CA LEU A 42 -4.92 6.02 10.04
C LEU A 42 -6.34 6.00 9.51
N LEU A 43 -7.21 5.23 10.15
CA LEU A 43 -8.65 5.28 9.97
C LEU A 43 -9.29 5.60 11.33
N ASP A 44 -9.93 6.76 11.44
CA ASP A 44 -10.47 7.30 12.69
C ASP A 44 -9.45 7.32 13.84
N GLY A 45 -8.19 7.69 13.52
CA GLY A 45 -7.08 7.76 14.46
C GLY A 45 -6.41 6.42 14.80
N VAL A 46 -6.80 5.31 14.17
CA VAL A 46 -6.28 3.95 14.42
C VAL A 46 -5.40 3.49 13.27
N PRO A 47 -4.17 2.98 13.53
CA PRO A 47 -3.28 2.50 12.49
C PRO A 47 -3.84 1.30 11.72
N LEU A 48 -3.69 1.31 10.39
CA LEU A 48 -3.92 0.18 9.50
C LEU A 48 -2.61 -0.25 8.85
N TYR A 49 -2.42 -1.56 8.69
CA TYR A 49 -1.16 -2.13 8.22
C TYR A 49 -1.14 -2.41 6.71
N GLN A 50 -2.19 -3.01 6.19
CA GLN A 50 -2.33 -3.29 4.75
C GLN A 50 -3.50 -2.48 4.21
N VAL A 51 -3.21 -1.49 3.38
CA VAL A 51 -4.19 -0.49 2.94
C VAL A 51 -4.49 -0.58 1.45
N SER A 52 -4.11 -1.70 0.82
CA SER A 52 -4.30 -1.91 -0.62
C SER A 52 -4.83 -3.29 -0.93
N HIS A 53 -5.67 -3.33 -1.95
CA HIS A 53 -6.19 -4.53 -2.59
C HIS A 53 -5.51 -4.74 -3.93
N LEU A 54 -5.53 -5.99 -4.43
CA LEU A 54 -4.99 -6.36 -5.74
C LEU A 54 -3.61 -5.75 -5.99
N ALA A 55 -2.68 -6.01 -5.05
CA ALA A 55 -1.29 -5.55 -5.17
C ALA A 55 -1.14 -4.04 -5.44
N GLY A 56 -1.93 -3.21 -4.75
CA GLY A 56 -1.86 -1.75 -4.84
C GLY A 56 -2.72 -1.10 -5.91
N LEU A 57 -3.51 -1.85 -6.66
CA LEU A 57 -4.42 -1.27 -7.67
C LEU A 57 -5.62 -0.54 -7.08
N ILE A 58 -6.15 -1.01 -5.96
CA ILE A 58 -7.33 -0.44 -5.29
C ILE A 58 -6.98 -0.21 -3.82
N SER A 59 -7.33 0.95 -3.28
CA SER A 59 -7.13 1.21 -1.84
C SER A 59 -8.22 0.56 -0.99
N SER A 60 -7.88 0.26 0.26
CA SER A 60 -8.80 -0.27 1.27
C SER A 60 -9.82 0.78 1.75
N PHE A 61 -9.66 2.04 1.38
CA PHE A 61 -10.51 3.13 1.83
C PHE A 61 -11.72 3.31 0.90
N ASN A 62 -12.90 3.02 1.42
CA ASN A 62 -14.15 3.25 0.70
C ASN A 62 -14.54 4.72 0.74
N THR A 63 -14.48 5.40 -0.41
CA THR A 63 -14.75 6.85 -0.54
C THR A 63 -16.17 7.25 -0.14
N GLU A 64 -17.15 6.34 -0.16
CA GLU A 64 -18.54 6.66 0.24
C GLU A 64 -18.69 6.91 1.76
N VAL A 65 -17.77 6.37 2.59
CA VAL A 65 -17.80 6.58 4.06
C VAL A 65 -16.78 7.62 4.53
N VAL A 66 -15.89 8.10 3.69
CA VAL A 66 -14.86 9.07 4.08
C VAL A 66 -15.46 10.47 4.19
N ASP A 67 -15.13 11.16 5.29
CA ASP A 67 -15.47 12.55 5.56
C ASP A 67 -14.29 13.47 5.23
N ASN A 68 -13.11 13.17 5.77
CA ASN A 68 -11.90 13.97 5.60
C ASN A 68 -10.67 13.09 5.42
N LEU A 69 -9.67 13.65 4.72
CA LEU A 69 -8.34 13.06 4.56
C LEU A 69 -7.29 14.16 4.73
N ASP A 70 -6.38 13.94 5.68
CA ASP A 70 -5.19 14.75 5.87
C ASP A 70 -3.96 13.98 5.42
N PHE A 71 -3.18 14.57 4.51
CA PHE A 71 -1.94 13.97 4.02
C PHE A 71 -0.73 14.86 4.36
N TYR A 72 0.25 14.25 5.03
CA TYR A 72 1.50 14.90 5.41
C TYR A 72 2.67 14.18 4.74
N LYS A 73 3.46 14.90 3.95
CA LYS A 73 4.74 14.46 3.38
C LYS A 73 5.95 15.05 4.10
N SER A 74 5.71 16.13 4.88
CA SER A 74 6.69 16.84 5.71
C SER A 74 5.99 17.60 6.82
N GLY A 75 6.73 18.13 7.81
CA GLY A 75 6.17 18.97 8.87
C GLY A 75 5.15 18.24 9.76
N PHE A 76 5.43 16.99 10.10
CA PHE A 76 4.48 16.11 10.80
C PHE A 76 4.16 16.63 12.22
N PRO A 77 2.88 16.76 12.62
CA PRO A 77 2.48 17.00 14.00
C PRO A 77 3.03 15.93 14.98
N ALA A 78 3.34 16.32 16.22
CA ALA A 78 3.92 15.42 17.23
C ALA A 78 3.01 14.24 17.62
N ARG A 79 1.70 14.34 17.38
CA ARG A 79 0.73 13.27 17.63
C ARG A 79 0.94 12.02 16.76
N TYR A 80 1.58 12.16 15.61
CA TYR A 80 1.88 11.03 14.72
C TYR A 80 3.23 10.41 15.01
N GLY A 81 3.31 9.09 15.06
CA GLY A 81 4.54 8.33 15.30
C GLY A 81 4.42 6.88 14.86
N GLY A 82 5.49 6.11 15.04
CA GLY A 82 5.53 4.68 14.73
C GLY A 82 5.82 4.35 13.25
N LYS A 83 6.00 5.35 12.39
CA LYS A 83 6.38 5.21 10.98
C LYS A 83 7.36 6.31 10.57
N THR A 84 8.13 6.10 9.50
CA THR A 84 9.27 6.96 9.12
C THR A 84 9.07 7.74 7.83
N SER A 85 7.94 7.59 7.13
CA SER A 85 7.71 8.24 5.85
C SER A 85 6.59 9.28 5.91
N SER A 86 5.42 9.00 5.37
CA SER A 86 4.29 9.94 5.33
C SER A 86 3.19 9.57 6.32
N VAL A 87 2.23 10.47 6.47
CA VAL A 87 1.00 10.23 7.25
C VAL A 87 -0.21 10.48 6.37
N VAL A 88 -1.13 9.53 6.34
CA VAL A 88 -2.45 9.62 5.74
C VAL A 88 -3.47 9.37 6.84
N ASP A 89 -4.14 10.43 7.28
CA ASP A 89 -5.13 10.37 8.36
C ASP A 89 -6.53 10.53 7.77
N ILE A 90 -7.34 9.47 7.85
CA ILE A 90 -8.67 9.40 7.27
C ILE A 90 -9.70 9.33 8.38
N THR A 91 -10.68 10.23 8.30
CA THR A 91 -11.84 10.26 9.21
C THR A 91 -13.08 9.84 8.44
N THR A 92 -13.91 9.00 9.06
CA THR A 92 -15.17 8.54 8.48
C THR A 92 -16.36 9.37 8.93
N LYS A 93 -17.43 9.37 8.10
CA LYS A 93 -18.69 10.05 8.39
C LYS A 93 -19.41 9.37 9.55
N PRO A 94 -19.96 10.13 10.50
CA PRO A 94 -20.67 9.54 11.66
C PRO A 94 -22.07 8.98 11.33
N GLY A 95 -22.56 9.17 10.10
CA GLY A 95 -23.94 8.92 9.70
C GLY A 95 -24.88 10.10 9.98
N ASP A 96 -25.94 10.22 9.19
CA ASP A 96 -26.90 11.30 9.34
C ASP A 96 -27.78 11.09 10.60
N MET A 97 -27.92 12.13 11.44
CA MET A 97 -28.67 12.07 12.69
C MET A 97 -30.18 12.26 12.49
N ASN A 98 -30.62 12.69 11.30
CA ASN A 98 -31.99 13.15 11.08
C ASN A 98 -32.70 12.42 9.96
N GLU A 99 -31.99 12.03 8.91
CA GLU A 99 -32.53 11.45 7.68
C GLU A 99 -31.82 10.17 7.30
N TYR A 100 -32.54 9.25 6.66
CA TYR A 100 -31.95 8.07 6.04
C TYR A 100 -31.45 8.44 4.65
N ARG A 101 -30.21 8.07 4.38
CA ARG A 101 -29.56 8.26 3.08
C ARG A 101 -28.82 7.00 2.69
N GLY A 102 -28.56 6.84 1.42
CA GLY A 102 -27.77 5.73 0.94
C GLY A 102 -27.21 5.94 -0.43
N SER A 103 -26.25 5.11 -0.77
CA SER A 103 -25.71 5.03 -2.12
C SER A 103 -25.57 3.57 -2.55
N PHE A 104 -25.76 3.37 -3.84
CA PHE A 104 -25.49 2.13 -4.55
C PHE A 104 -24.56 2.44 -5.71
N ASN A 105 -23.48 1.70 -5.83
CA ASN A 105 -22.61 1.81 -6.99
C ASN A 105 -22.35 0.42 -7.60
N ILE A 106 -22.19 0.40 -8.91
CA ILE A 106 -21.80 -0.76 -9.69
C ILE A 106 -20.89 -0.31 -10.83
N GLY A 107 -19.67 -0.84 -10.85
CA GLY A 107 -18.66 -0.57 -11.85
C GLY A 107 -18.12 -1.84 -12.47
N LEU A 108 -17.15 -1.68 -13.38
CA LEU A 108 -16.52 -2.81 -14.07
C LEU A 108 -15.84 -3.78 -13.08
N LEU A 109 -15.14 -3.26 -12.08
CA LEU A 109 -14.29 -4.07 -11.21
C LEU A 109 -14.91 -4.40 -9.85
N ASN A 110 -15.76 -3.51 -9.34
CA ASN A 110 -16.36 -3.61 -8.02
C ASN A 110 -17.71 -2.92 -7.96
N GLY A 111 -18.44 -3.17 -6.89
CA GLY A 111 -19.63 -2.45 -6.52
C GLY A 111 -19.78 -2.36 -5.02
N GLY A 112 -20.67 -1.50 -4.58
CA GLY A 112 -20.87 -1.22 -3.19
C GLY A 112 -22.26 -0.70 -2.86
N LEU A 113 -22.56 -0.81 -1.59
CA LEU A 113 -23.77 -0.28 -0.95
C LEU A 113 -23.31 0.52 0.27
N GLN A 114 -23.91 1.69 0.47
CA GLN A 114 -23.77 2.44 1.71
C GLN A 114 -25.15 2.88 2.17
N PHE A 115 -25.40 2.78 3.47
CA PHE A 115 -26.64 3.20 4.09
C PHE A 115 -26.39 3.82 5.46
N GLU A 116 -26.97 4.98 5.70
CA GLU A 116 -26.82 5.72 6.94
C GLU A 116 -28.14 6.32 7.39
N GLY A 117 -28.24 6.63 8.68
CA GLY A 117 -29.41 7.29 9.22
C GLY A 117 -29.51 7.25 10.73
N PRO A 118 -30.58 7.83 11.30
CA PRO A 118 -30.82 7.84 12.73
C PRO A 118 -31.30 6.49 13.26
N ILE A 119 -30.67 6.00 14.34
CA ILE A 119 -31.24 4.98 15.23
C ILE A 119 -32.17 5.69 16.22
N VAL A 120 -31.70 6.78 16.79
CA VAL A 120 -32.50 7.72 17.60
C VAL A 120 -32.28 9.11 17.03
N LYS A 121 -33.35 9.68 16.48
CA LYS A 121 -33.29 10.96 15.78
C LYS A 121 -32.66 12.07 16.64
N GLY A 122 -31.67 12.74 16.08
CA GLY A 122 -30.91 13.80 16.75
C GLY A 122 -29.93 13.34 17.84
N LYS A 123 -29.83 12.01 18.12
CA LYS A 123 -28.95 11.49 19.19
C LYS A 123 -28.04 10.35 18.75
N THR A 124 -28.54 9.41 17.97
CA THR A 124 -27.77 8.23 17.60
C THR A 124 -27.93 7.95 16.12
N SER A 125 -26.84 7.88 15.41
CA SER A 125 -26.83 7.51 13.98
C SER A 125 -25.96 6.29 13.75
N PHE A 126 -26.16 5.68 12.59
CA PHE A 126 -25.31 4.61 12.06
C PHE A 126 -24.89 4.94 10.63
N ASN A 127 -23.76 4.37 10.21
CA ASN A 127 -23.31 4.33 8.83
C ASN A 127 -22.77 2.94 8.54
N LEU A 128 -23.26 2.30 7.48
CA LEU A 128 -22.87 0.95 7.07
C LEU A 128 -22.52 0.99 5.58
N ALA A 129 -21.38 0.44 5.22
CA ALA A 129 -20.98 0.31 3.82
C ALA A 129 -20.32 -1.04 3.57
N VAL A 130 -20.64 -1.64 2.42
CA VAL A 130 -20.02 -2.87 1.91
C VAL A 130 -19.55 -2.63 0.49
N ARG A 131 -18.34 -3.07 0.17
CA ARG A 131 -17.77 -3.04 -1.17
C ARG A 131 -17.18 -4.41 -1.50
N ARG A 132 -17.40 -4.91 -2.73
CA ARG A 132 -16.83 -6.17 -3.23
C ARG A 132 -16.40 -6.03 -4.67
N SER A 133 -15.26 -6.64 -5.02
CA SER A 133 -14.88 -6.86 -6.42
C SER A 133 -15.47 -8.18 -6.95
N TRP A 134 -15.57 -8.30 -8.27
CA TRP A 134 -16.04 -9.51 -8.96
C TRP A 134 -15.09 -10.02 -10.03
N PHE A 135 -13.79 -9.83 -9.85
CA PHE A 135 -12.79 -10.42 -10.73
C PHE A 135 -12.89 -11.94 -10.82
N ASP A 136 -13.21 -12.59 -9.69
CA ASP A 136 -13.47 -14.03 -9.62
C ASP A 136 -14.59 -14.49 -10.56
N VAL A 137 -15.58 -13.63 -10.80
CA VAL A 137 -16.69 -13.88 -11.72
C VAL A 137 -16.30 -13.53 -13.16
N LEU A 138 -15.63 -12.38 -13.38
CA LEU A 138 -15.24 -11.91 -14.71
C LEU A 138 -14.18 -12.80 -15.37
N THR A 139 -13.31 -13.41 -14.60
CA THR A 139 -12.25 -14.29 -15.11
C THR A 139 -12.73 -15.69 -15.48
N VAL A 140 -13.90 -16.14 -14.98
CA VAL A 140 -14.43 -17.49 -15.28
C VAL A 140 -14.60 -17.74 -16.78
N PRO A 141 -15.33 -16.91 -17.55
CA PRO A 141 -15.49 -17.16 -18.99
C PRO A 141 -14.16 -17.09 -19.75
N PHE A 142 -13.25 -16.20 -19.33
CA PHE A 142 -11.92 -16.10 -19.92
C PHE A 142 -11.15 -17.41 -19.75
N PHE A 143 -11.10 -17.98 -18.54
CA PHE A 143 -10.38 -19.23 -18.30
C PHE A 143 -11.09 -20.45 -18.89
N ILE A 144 -12.39 -20.45 -19.04
CA ILE A 144 -13.09 -21.50 -19.82
C ILE A 144 -12.59 -21.49 -21.26
N ILE A 145 -12.54 -20.31 -21.90
CA ILE A 145 -12.11 -20.19 -23.29
C ILE A 145 -10.62 -20.53 -23.45
N THR A 146 -9.76 -19.98 -22.59
CA THR A 146 -8.30 -20.22 -22.68
C THR A 146 -7.95 -21.70 -22.44
N ASN A 147 -8.59 -22.36 -21.49
CA ASN A 147 -8.37 -23.79 -21.23
C ASN A 147 -8.79 -24.67 -22.40
N LEU A 148 -9.73 -24.22 -23.24
CA LEU A 148 -10.07 -24.95 -24.49
C LEU A 148 -8.98 -24.86 -25.58
N THR A 149 -8.08 -23.87 -25.45
CA THR A 149 -6.98 -23.64 -26.41
C THR A 149 -5.64 -24.16 -25.92
N LEU A 150 -5.54 -24.57 -24.66
CA LEU A 150 -4.34 -25.19 -24.10
C LEU A 150 -4.15 -26.63 -24.64
N PRO A 151 -2.91 -27.16 -24.60
CA PRO A 151 -2.64 -28.54 -24.86
C PRO A 151 -3.50 -29.48 -24.01
N TYR A 152 -3.71 -30.69 -24.54
CA TYR A 152 -4.52 -31.69 -23.83
C TYR A 152 -3.92 -32.03 -22.46
N GLY A 153 -4.74 -31.89 -21.43
CA GLY A 153 -4.33 -32.10 -20.05
C GLY A 153 -3.93 -30.86 -19.28
N GLU A 154 -3.59 -29.77 -19.98
CA GLU A 154 -3.26 -28.50 -19.32
C GLU A 154 -4.51 -27.70 -18.91
N SER A 155 -4.48 -27.13 -17.75
CA SER A 155 -5.51 -26.18 -17.30
C SER A 155 -4.94 -25.12 -16.39
N GLY A 156 -5.45 -23.88 -16.51
CA GLY A 156 -5.09 -22.76 -15.64
C GLY A 156 -6.31 -22.05 -15.08
N LYS A 157 -6.17 -21.47 -13.90
CA LYS A 157 -7.24 -20.68 -13.26
C LYS A 157 -6.65 -19.62 -12.36
N ILE A 158 -7.12 -18.39 -12.51
CA ILE A 158 -6.86 -17.30 -11.56
C ILE A 158 -8.20 -16.82 -11.00
N GLN A 159 -8.27 -16.70 -9.70
CA GLN A 159 -9.43 -16.14 -8.99
C GLN A 159 -8.95 -15.05 -8.03
N TYR A 160 -9.61 -13.92 -8.07
CA TYR A 160 -9.35 -12.84 -7.13
C TYR A 160 -10.67 -12.20 -6.71
N ALA A 161 -10.81 -11.92 -5.43
CA ALA A 161 -11.88 -11.11 -4.88
C ALA A 161 -11.40 -10.31 -3.67
N MET A 162 -11.88 -9.09 -3.57
CA MET A 162 -11.76 -8.29 -2.35
C MET A 162 -13.14 -8.00 -1.77
N THR A 163 -13.20 -7.81 -0.45
CA THR A 163 -14.41 -7.38 0.25
C THR A 163 -14.03 -6.43 1.38
N ASP A 164 -14.72 -5.29 1.47
CA ASP A 164 -14.62 -4.33 2.55
C ASP A 164 -15.96 -4.13 3.23
N LEU A 165 -15.92 -4.03 4.54
CA LEU A 165 -17.02 -3.65 5.40
C LEU A 165 -16.60 -2.46 6.26
N ASN A 166 -17.37 -1.38 6.24
CA ASN A 166 -17.27 -0.28 7.18
C ASN A 166 -18.60 -0.17 7.93
N ALA A 167 -18.55 -0.08 9.24
CA ALA A 167 -19.71 0.13 10.06
C ALA A 167 -19.39 1.09 11.20
N SER A 168 -20.25 2.05 11.45
CA SER A 168 -20.11 2.95 12.61
C SER A 168 -21.46 3.22 13.27
N VAL A 169 -21.40 3.42 14.58
CA VAL A 169 -22.52 3.91 15.38
C VAL A 169 -22.00 5.08 16.22
N THR A 170 -22.66 6.22 16.11
CA THR A 170 -22.30 7.43 16.84
C THR A 170 -23.44 7.87 17.73
N HIS A 171 -23.16 8.10 19.01
CA HIS A 171 -24.11 8.56 20.01
C HIS A 171 -23.67 9.90 20.60
N LEU A 172 -24.59 10.85 20.64
CA LEU A 172 -24.44 12.15 21.31
C LEU A 172 -25.11 12.06 22.69
N PHE A 173 -24.30 12.12 23.76
CA PHE A 173 -24.81 12.21 25.12
C PHE A 173 -25.40 13.60 25.37
N ASP A 174 -24.67 14.61 24.90
CA ASP A 174 -25.02 16.01 24.89
C ASP A 174 -24.30 16.73 23.72
N LYS A 175 -24.44 18.05 23.61
CA LYS A 175 -23.79 18.85 22.58
C LYS A 175 -22.24 18.83 22.66
N ASP A 176 -21.68 18.45 23.81
CA ASP A 176 -20.25 18.51 24.12
C ASP A 176 -19.63 17.11 24.31
N SER A 177 -20.43 16.03 24.20
CA SER A 177 -19.94 14.68 24.41
C SER A 177 -20.50 13.70 23.37
N ARG A 178 -19.58 13.06 22.64
CA ARG A 178 -19.86 12.12 21.56
C ARG A 178 -19.05 10.85 21.72
N LEU A 179 -19.70 9.69 21.56
CA LEU A 179 -19.08 8.38 21.52
C LEU A 179 -19.35 7.74 20.17
N SER A 180 -18.31 7.24 19.52
CA SER A 180 -18.41 6.52 18.24
C SER A 180 -17.77 5.15 18.37
N LEU A 181 -18.49 4.11 17.94
CA LEU A 181 -17.99 2.77 17.73
C LEU A 181 -17.76 2.61 16.21
N ASN A 182 -16.55 2.29 15.80
CA ASN A 182 -16.19 2.08 14.40
C ASN A 182 -15.67 0.67 14.20
N VAL A 183 -16.07 0.05 13.09
CA VAL A 183 -15.61 -1.27 12.66
C VAL A 183 -15.21 -1.19 11.19
N TYR A 184 -14.03 -1.68 10.87
CA TYR A 184 -13.58 -1.92 9.50
C TYR A 184 -13.11 -3.36 9.37
N ALA A 185 -13.46 -4.02 8.28
CA ALA A 185 -12.94 -5.32 7.91
C ALA A 185 -12.70 -5.36 6.40
N GLY A 186 -11.46 -5.54 5.99
CA GLY A 186 -11.05 -5.72 4.61
C GLY A 186 -10.40 -7.08 4.42
N SER A 187 -10.72 -7.78 3.34
CA SER A 187 -10.14 -9.07 3.02
C SER A 187 -9.99 -9.26 1.53
N ASP A 188 -8.85 -9.81 1.16
CA ASP A 188 -8.50 -10.23 -0.19
C ASP A 188 -8.31 -11.73 -0.25
N TYR A 189 -8.63 -12.30 -1.39
CA TYR A 189 -8.40 -13.67 -1.74
C TYR A 189 -7.87 -13.77 -3.16
N LEU A 190 -6.67 -14.36 -3.33
CA LEU A 190 -6.07 -14.66 -4.61
C LEU A 190 -5.77 -16.16 -4.67
N ARG A 191 -6.19 -16.82 -5.72
CA ARG A 191 -5.79 -18.21 -6.04
C ARG A 191 -5.31 -18.28 -7.46
N TYR A 192 -4.14 -18.85 -7.64
CA TYR A 192 -3.60 -19.27 -8.92
C TYR A 192 -3.44 -20.79 -8.90
N LYS A 193 -4.10 -21.47 -9.80
CA LYS A 193 -3.96 -22.92 -10.00
C LYS A 193 -3.59 -23.21 -11.43
N TRP A 194 -2.61 -24.06 -11.62
CA TRP A 194 -2.23 -24.64 -12.87
C TRP A 194 -2.07 -26.15 -12.69
N SER A 195 -2.47 -26.94 -13.68
CA SER A 195 -2.28 -28.39 -13.71
C SER A 195 -2.06 -28.86 -15.14
N ASP A 196 -1.26 -29.92 -15.26
CA ASP A 196 -0.91 -30.55 -16.52
C ASP A 196 -0.88 -32.07 -16.35
N LEU A 197 -1.55 -32.77 -17.24
CA LEU A 197 -1.54 -34.22 -17.31
C LEU A 197 -0.30 -34.67 -18.10
N GLN A 198 0.72 -35.10 -17.37
CA GLN A 198 1.94 -35.67 -17.96
C GLN A 198 1.69 -37.06 -18.53
N VAL A 199 2.20 -37.28 -19.71
CA VAL A 199 2.17 -38.60 -20.38
C VAL A 199 3.58 -38.98 -20.76
N LYS A 200 4.09 -40.09 -20.20
CA LYS A 200 5.42 -40.62 -20.50
C LYS A 200 5.29 -42.08 -20.94
N TYR A 201 6.17 -42.51 -21.81
CA TYR A 201 6.22 -43.90 -22.29
C TYR A 201 7.53 -44.55 -21.81
N TRP A 202 7.40 -45.74 -21.20
CA TRP A 202 8.51 -46.58 -20.79
C TRP A 202 8.31 -47.98 -21.35
N GLU A 203 9.29 -48.51 -22.10
CA GLU A 203 9.21 -49.83 -22.77
C GLU A 203 7.90 -50.06 -23.54
N GLY A 204 7.35 -49.00 -24.14
CA GLY A 204 6.09 -49.06 -24.89
C GLY A 204 4.82 -49.00 -24.04
N VAL A 205 4.93 -48.96 -22.72
CA VAL A 205 3.81 -48.76 -21.79
C VAL A 205 3.59 -47.27 -21.54
N ARG A 206 2.34 -46.86 -21.64
CA ARG A 206 1.92 -45.47 -21.32
C ARG A 206 1.70 -45.30 -19.84
N HIS A 207 2.42 -44.35 -19.27
CA HIS A 207 2.24 -43.90 -17.90
C HIS A 207 1.66 -42.49 -17.89
N THR A 208 0.77 -42.18 -16.94
CA THR A 208 0.13 -40.87 -16.79
C THR A 208 0.14 -40.46 -15.34
N GLY A 209 0.42 -39.19 -15.08
CA GLY A 209 0.32 -38.59 -13.78
C GLY A 209 0.07 -37.09 -13.88
N ASP A 210 -0.45 -36.51 -12.84
CA ASP A 210 -0.74 -35.08 -12.78
C ASP A 210 0.46 -34.33 -12.20
N THR A 211 0.77 -33.18 -12.79
CA THR A 211 1.69 -32.20 -12.22
C THR A 211 0.95 -30.90 -12.06
N GLY A 212 1.07 -30.27 -10.92
CA GLY A 212 0.28 -29.08 -10.64
C GLY A 212 0.90 -28.14 -9.64
N PHE A 213 0.44 -26.91 -9.69
CA PHE A 213 0.83 -25.84 -8.82
C PHE A 213 -0.40 -25.05 -8.38
N ASP A 214 -0.63 -24.92 -7.08
CA ASP A 214 -1.77 -24.20 -6.50
C ASP A 214 -1.26 -23.21 -5.46
N VAL A 215 -1.38 -21.92 -5.75
CA VAL A 215 -1.05 -20.84 -4.81
C VAL A 215 -2.32 -20.17 -4.34
N ASN A 216 -2.44 -20.02 -3.04
CA ASN A 216 -3.60 -19.50 -2.35
C ASN A 216 -3.14 -18.43 -1.37
N VAL A 217 -3.52 -17.20 -1.59
CA VAL A 217 -3.12 -16.07 -0.74
C VAL A 217 -4.35 -15.36 -0.20
N ARG A 218 -4.39 -15.18 1.11
CA ARG A 218 -5.42 -14.38 1.79
C ARG A 218 -4.75 -13.35 2.67
N TRP A 219 -5.20 -12.11 2.58
CA TRP A 219 -4.71 -11.05 3.45
C TRP A 219 -5.81 -10.07 3.80
N GLY A 220 -5.59 -9.29 4.84
CA GLY A 220 -6.54 -8.25 5.22
C GLY A 220 -6.34 -7.71 6.61
N ASN A 221 -7.21 -6.76 6.96
CA ASN A 221 -7.27 -6.12 8.25
C ASN A 221 -8.67 -6.22 8.86
N MET A 222 -8.70 -6.21 10.17
CA MET A 222 -9.89 -5.94 10.96
C MET A 222 -9.55 -4.88 12.01
N LEU A 223 -10.37 -3.86 12.10
CA LEU A 223 -10.24 -2.80 13.07
C LEU A 223 -11.57 -2.63 13.80
N THR A 224 -11.49 -2.46 15.12
CA THR A 224 -12.62 -2.01 15.94
C THR A 224 -12.12 -0.93 16.87
N SER A 225 -12.80 0.20 16.94
CA SER A 225 -12.42 1.29 17.81
C SER A 225 -13.61 1.91 18.51
N LEU A 226 -13.37 2.38 19.72
CA LEU A 226 -14.28 3.19 20.52
C LEU A 226 -13.64 4.55 20.71
N ASN A 227 -14.24 5.58 20.14
CA ASN A 227 -13.73 6.94 20.14
C ASN A 227 -14.67 7.85 20.95
N TRP A 228 -14.18 8.40 22.05
CA TRP A 228 -14.91 9.33 22.89
C TRP A 228 -14.30 10.73 22.79
N LYS A 229 -15.11 11.68 22.33
CA LYS A 229 -14.75 13.09 22.24
C LYS A 229 -15.57 13.87 23.25
N LYS A 230 -14.88 14.63 24.11
CA LYS A 230 -15.49 15.49 25.13
C LYS A 230 -14.94 16.90 25.00
N LYS A 231 -15.83 17.84 24.88
CA LYS A 231 -15.57 19.28 25.00
C LYS A 231 -15.84 19.68 26.43
N PHE A 232 -14.81 20.09 27.18
CA PHE A 232 -14.94 20.61 28.56
C PHE A 232 -15.26 22.09 28.58
N SER A 233 -14.68 22.84 27.64
CA SER A 233 -14.94 24.26 27.40
C SER A 233 -14.71 24.55 25.91
N ASP A 234 -14.93 25.78 25.47
CA ASP A 234 -14.63 26.20 24.10
C ASP A 234 -13.13 26.08 23.78
N ASP A 235 -12.28 26.14 24.79
CA ASP A 235 -10.83 26.13 24.67
C ASP A 235 -10.18 24.76 25.03
N LEU A 236 -10.96 23.79 25.54
CA LEU A 236 -10.42 22.52 26.04
C LEU A 236 -11.22 21.33 25.57
N HIS A 237 -10.57 20.48 24.74
CA HIS A 237 -11.15 19.28 24.19
C HIS A 237 -10.30 18.05 24.51
N LEU A 238 -10.95 16.93 24.77
CA LEU A 238 -10.34 15.63 24.97
C LEU A 238 -10.85 14.67 23.90
N ASN A 239 -9.93 13.94 23.30
CA ASN A 239 -10.22 12.80 22.41
C ASN A 239 -9.57 11.54 22.97
N THR A 240 -10.36 10.49 23.23
CA THR A 240 -9.86 9.21 23.72
C THR A 240 -10.26 8.11 22.76
N VAL A 241 -9.31 7.25 22.38
CA VAL A 241 -9.53 6.14 21.46
C VAL A 241 -9.03 4.85 22.11
N LEU A 242 -9.92 3.86 22.22
CA LEU A 242 -9.56 2.47 22.53
C LEU A 242 -9.75 1.67 21.26
N TYR A 243 -8.81 0.80 20.92
CA TYR A 243 -8.90 0.07 19.66
C TYR A 243 -8.26 -1.32 19.70
N TYR A 244 -8.74 -2.16 18.82
CA TYR A 244 -8.15 -3.44 18.46
C TYR A 244 -7.99 -3.50 16.95
N VAL A 245 -6.79 -3.91 16.50
CA VAL A 245 -6.49 -4.15 15.08
C VAL A 245 -5.92 -5.56 14.93
N ARG A 246 -6.32 -6.23 13.87
CA ARG A 246 -5.72 -7.47 13.42
C ARG A 246 -5.34 -7.32 11.95
N SER A 247 -4.08 -7.55 11.64
CA SER A 247 -3.59 -7.73 10.27
C SER A 247 -3.17 -9.18 10.08
N ASN A 248 -3.57 -9.79 8.98
CA ASN A 248 -3.22 -11.18 8.69
C ASN A 248 -2.82 -11.37 7.22
N THR A 249 -1.90 -12.32 7.04
CA THR A 249 -1.49 -12.85 5.74
C THR A 249 -1.43 -14.37 5.87
N ASP A 250 -2.02 -15.09 4.92
CA ASP A 250 -2.02 -16.56 4.85
C ASP A 250 -1.68 -16.95 3.41
N VAL A 251 -0.55 -17.62 3.23
CA VAL A 251 -0.03 -18.04 1.93
C VAL A 251 0.13 -19.56 1.95
N GLY A 252 -0.64 -20.23 1.11
CA GLY A 252 -0.53 -21.66 0.86
C GLY A 252 0.04 -21.91 -0.53
N ILE A 253 1.07 -22.73 -0.63
CA ILE A 253 1.68 -23.18 -1.88
C ILE A 253 1.61 -24.69 -1.87
N PHE A 254 0.95 -25.25 -2.85
CA PHE A 254 0.89 -26.68 -3.09
C PHE A 254 1.52 -26.99 -4.45
N ASN A 255 2.47 -27.89 -4.46
CA ASN A 255 3.18 -28.33 -5.67
C ASN A 255 3.11 -29.85 -5.74
N ASP A 256 2.52 -30.34 -6.80
CA ASP A 256 2.38 -31.75 -7.12
C ASP A 256 3.25 -32.05 -8.35
N MET A 257 4.20 -32.94 -8.18
CA MET A 257 5.17 -33.30 -9.22
C MET A 257 5.16 -34.82 -9.45
N TRP A 258 4.82 -35.19 -10.65
CA TRP A 258 4.87 -36.60 -11.07
C TRP A 258 6.05 -36.82 -12.00
N GLU A 259 6.93 -37.73 -11.65
CA GLU A 259 8.10 -38.06 -12.44
C GLU A 259 8.22 -39.57 -12.75
N VAL A 260 8.61 -39.87 -13.98
CA VAL A 260 8.99 -41.22 -14.44
C VAL A 260 10.44 -41.17 -14.84
N SER A 261 11.26 -41.91 -14.13
CA SER A 261 12.70 -42.03 -14.42
C SER A 261 13.16 -43.48 -14.33
N GLY A 262 14.32 -43.77 -14.89
CA GLY A 262 14.97 -45.09 -14.76
C GLY A 262 15.95 -45.36 -15.90
N TYR A 263 17.01 -46.08 -15.58
CA TYR A 263 18.00 -46.55 -16.58
C TYR A 263 17.85 -48.02 -16.87
N ASN A 264 17.60 -48.88 -15.86
CA ASN A 264 17.41 -50.32 -15.97
C ASN A 264 16.10 -50.83 -15.32
N SER A 265 15.38 -49.97 -14.61
CA SER A 265 14.08 -50.25 -13.99
C SER A 265 13.23 -49.00 -14.02
N LEU A 266 11.92 -49.19 -14.20
CA LEU A 266 10.95 -48.09 -14.08
C LEU A 266 10.87 -47.63 -12.66
N TYR A 267 11.01 -46.31 -12.47
CA TYR A 267 10.84 -45.63 -11.22
C TYR A 267 9.83 -44.50 -11.41
N ILE A 268 8.74 -44.55 -10.67
CA ILE A 268 7.68 -43.56 -10.74
C ILE A 268 7.56 -42.95 -9.33
N GLU A 269 7.68 -41.66 -9.25
CA GLU A 269 7.48 -40.90 -8.04
C GLU A 269 6.36 -39.88 -8.23
N ASP A 270 5.55 -39.77 -7.21
CA ASP A 270 4.53 -38.73 -7.01
C ASP A 270 4.94 -37.93 -5.76
N VAL A 271 5.30 -36.66 -5.96
CA VAL A 271 5.85 -35.81 -4.90
C VAL A 271 4.91 -34.64 -4.65
N ASP A 272 4.29 -34.67 -3.50
CA ASP A 272 3.49 -33.59 -2.97
C ASP A 272 4.32 -32.70 -2.06
N ILE A 273 4.45 -31.42 -2.36
CA ILE A 273 5.04 -30.44 -1.48
C ILE A 273 3.96 -29.42 -1.11
N SER A 274 3.69 -29.30 0.17
CA SER A 274 2.79 -28.27 0.72
C SER A 274 3.54 -27.34 1.64
N GLU A 275 3.48 -26.06 1.36
CA GLU A 275 4.03 -25.01 2.22
C GLU A 275 2.92 -24.04 2.60
N ARG A 276 2.77 -23.75 3.89
CA ARG A 276 1.86 -22.73 4.40
C ARG A 276 2.61 -21.77 5.28
N ASN A 277 2.56 -20.49 4.92
CA ASN A 277 3.08 -19.38 5.71
C ASN A 277 1.92 -18.51 6.17
N TYR A 278 1.86 -18.27 7.45
CA TYR A 278 0.77 -17.57 8.06
C TYR A 278 1.32 -16.57 9.08
N SER A 279 0.94 -15.31 8.93
CA SER A 279 1.37 -14.22 9.81
C SER A 279 0.17 -13.45 10.34
N ARG A 280 0.11 -13.26 11.65
CA ARG A 280 -0.86 -12.39 12.31
C ARG A 280 -0.15 -11.36 13.17
N LEU A 281 -0.62 -10.14 13.07
CA LEU A 281 -0.32 -9.06 14.01
C LEU A 281 -1.62 -8.64 14.68
N HIS A 282 -1.62 -8.63 16.00
CA HIS A 282 -2.72 -8.12 16.81
C HIS A 282 -2.22 -6.92 17.60
N ASP A 283 -2.92 -5.81 17.52
CA ASP A 283 -2.68 -4.60 18.31
C ASP A 283 -3.87 -4.33 19.22
N LEU A 284 -3.60 -4.10 20.48
CA LEU A 284 -4.55 -3.56 21.44
C LEU A 284 -4.01 -2.22 21.94
N GLY A 285 -4.71 -1.14 21.61
CA GLY A 285 -4.20 0.20 21.86
C GLY A 285 -5.18 1.12 22.56
N ALA A 286 -4.61 2.10 23.25
CA ALA A 286 -5.32 3.22 23.88
C ALA A 286 -4.58 4.52 23.61
N LYS A 287 -5.32 5.58 23.32
CA LYS A 287 -4.81 6.94 23.11
C LYS A 287 -5.68 7.93 23.88
N ALA A 288 -5.05 8.97 24.41
CA ALA A 288 -5.75 10.15 24.93
C ALA A 288 -5.03 11.40 24.44
N GLU A 289 -5.77 12.30 23.82
CA GLU A 289 -5.25 13.54 23.25
C GLU A 289 -6.03 14.72 23.80
N LEU A 290 -5.30 15.70 24.26
CA LEU A 290 -5.80 16.95 24.79
C LEU A 290 -5.49 18.08 23.81
N ASP A 291 -6.51 18.81 23.42
CA ASP A 291 -6.43 20.04 22.65
C ASP A 291 -6.81 21.22 23.54
N TRP A 292 -5.87 22.15 23.75
CA TRP A 292 -6.06 23.28 24.68
C TRP A 292 -5.61 24.59 24.04
N ILE A 293 -6.50 25.56 24.03
CA ILE A 293 -6.28 26.91 23.51
C ILE A 293 -6.29 27.91 24.68
N PRO A 294 -5.19 28.01 25.49
CA PRO A 294 -5.16 28.87 26.67
C PRO A 294 -5.21 30.37 26.35
N SER A 295 -4.88 30.73 25.12
CA SER A 295 -4.92 32.11 24.65
C SER A 295 -4.96 32.17 23.12
N GLY A 296 -5.19 33.33 22.55
CA GLY A 296 -5.12 33.56 21.11
C GLY A 296 -3.72 33.36 20.50
N TYR A 297 -2.68 33.18 21.30
CA TYR A 297 -1.30 32.99 20.87
C TYR A 297 -0.83 31.53 20.92
N HIS A 298 -1.49 30.70 21.71
CA HIS A 298 -1.07 29.30 21.96
C HIS A 298 -2.20 28.32 21.66
N HIS A 299 -1.88 27.27 20.94
CA HIS A 299 -2.73 26.11 20.76
C HIS A 299 -1.90 24.86 21.07
N ILE A 300 -2.12 24.29 22.24
CA ILE A 300 -1.37 23.16 22.78
C ILE A 300 -2.09 21.88 22.46
N ASN A 301 -1.37 20.96 21.81
CA ASN A 301 -1.79 19.59 21.59
C ASN A 301 -0.86 18.65 22.37
N ALA A 302 -1.40 17.88 23.30
CA ALA A 302 -0.63 16.93 24.10
C ALA A 302 -1.35 15.60 24.20
N GLY A 303 -0.61 14.51 24.28
CA GLY A 303 -1.24 13.20 24.37
C GLY A 303 -0.33 12.11 24.84
N VAL A 304 -0.98 10.98 25.14
CA VAL A 304 -0.35 9.73 25.52
C VAL A 304 -0.94 8.60 24.68
N SER A 305 -0.14 7.60 24.35
CA SER A 305 -0.61 6.41 23.69
C SER A 305 0.13 5.18 24.20
N TYR A 306 -0.58 4.05 24.20
CA TYR A 306 -0.03 2.72 24.48
C TYR A 306 -0.57 1.73 23.49
N VAL A 307 0.29 0.85 22.98
CA VAL A 307 -0.07 -0.28 22.12
C VAL A 307 0.65 -1.54 22.58
N GLY A 308 -0.09 -2.59 22.83
CA GLY A 308 0.43 -3.93 22.97
C GLY A 308 0.33 -4.64 21.62
N HIS A 309 1.48 -5.07 21.10
CA HIS A 309 1.60 -5.82 19.84
C HIS A 309 1.80 -7.30 20.13
N LEU A 310 1.08 -8.16 19.41
CA LEU A 310 1.27 -9.60 19.42
C LEU A 310 1.50 -10.09 17.99
N PHE A 311 2.74 -10.51 17.70
CA PHE A 311 3.14 -11.07 16.41
C PHE A 311 3.11 -12.60 16.50
N ARG A 312 2.48 -13.25 15.52
CA ARG A 312 2.36 -14.71 15.45
C ARG A 312 2.67 -15.20 14.03
N PRO A 313 3.96 -15.32 13.67
CA PRO A 313 4.38 -15.98 12.44
C PRO A 313 4.35 -17.49 12.60
N VAL A 314 3.87 -18.20 11.56
CA VAL A 314 3.82 -19.67 11.49
C VAL A 314 4.27 -20.08 10.09
N ARG A 315 5.08 -21.14 10.01
CA ARG A 315 5.46 -21.81 8.76
C ARG A 315 5.31 -23.30 8.92
N ASP A 316 4.55 -23.93 8.05
CA ASP A 316 4.37 -25.36 7.97
C ASP A 316 4.79 -25.83 6.58
N ILE A 317 5.69 -26.83 6.52
CA ILE A 317 6.14 -27.46 5.28
C ILE A 317 5.92 -28.94 5.43
N SER A 318 5.33 -29.57 4.42
CA SER A 318 5.26 -31.03 4.32
C SER A 318 5.68 -31.50 2.93
N THR A 319 6.45 -32.56 2.90
CA THR A 319 6.85 -33.27 1.68
C THR A 319 6.41 -34.70 1.79
N LEU A 320 5.71 -35.21 0.80
CA LEU A 320 5.23 -36.57 0.74
C LEU A 320 5.57 -37.16 -0.63
N THR A 321 6.34 -38.25 -0.63
CA THR A 321 6.70 -38.97 -1.87
C THR A 321 6.08 -40.35 -1.85
N ARG A 322 5.41 -40.72 -2.94
CA ARG A 322 4.78 -42.03 -3.14
C ARG A 322 5.36 -42.73 -4.38
N ASN A 323 5.32 -44.07 -4.36
CA ASN A 323 5.61 -44.86 -5.55
C ASN A 323 4.37 -45.03 -6.46
N ALA A 324 4.50 -45.77 -7.56
CA ALA A 324 3.42 -46.03 -8.52
C ALA A 324 2.21 -46.76 -7.88
N GLU A 325 2.43 -47.54 -6.82
CA GLU A 325 1.41 -48.29 -6.09
C GLU A 325 0.72 -47.43 -5.02
N GLY A 326 1.18 -46.20 -4.83
CA GLY A 326 0.68 -45.26 -3.81
C GLY A 326 1.27 -45.49 -2.42
N GLU A 327 2.32 -46.31 -2.29
CA GLU A 327 3.01 -46.53 -1.04
C GLU A 327 3.93 -45.31 -0.73
N VAL A 328 3.96 -44.88 0.53
CA VAL A 328 4.78 -43.76 0.97
C VAL A 328 6.25 -44.19 1.02
N LEU A 329 7.07 -43.56 0.20
CA LEU A 329 8.51 -43.71 0.17
C LEU A 329 9.22 -42.78 1.12
N TYR A 330 8.71 -41.55 1.22
CA TYR A 330 9.26 -40.51 2.05
C TYR A 330 8.15 -39.60 2.58
N SER A 331 8.25 -39.21 3.83
CA SER A 331 7.38 -38.19 4.44
C SER A 331 8.19 -37.36 5.39
N ASP A 332 8.14 -36.05 5.25
CA ASP A 332 8.78 -35.08 6.13
C ASP A 332 7.81 -33.94 6.43
N GLU A 333 7.79 -33.52 7.69
CA GLU A 333 6.98 -32.40 8.15
C GLU A 333 7.85 -31.50 9.03
N ASP A 334 7.99 -30.24 8.65
CA ASP A 334 8.64 -29.18 9.44
C ASP A 334 7.64 -28.08 9.75
N SER A 335 7.42 -27.84 11.03
CA SER A 335 6.52 -26.80 11.52
C SER A 335 7.25 -25.85 12.45
N TYR A 336 7.14 -24.58 12.18
CA TYR A 336 7.68 -23.52 13.00
C TYR A 336 6.59 -22.53 13.39
N SER A 337 6.50 -22.24 14.67
CA SER A 337 5.57 -21.26 15.23
C SER A 337 6.24 -20.52 16.38
N THR A 338 6.12 -19.23 16.39
CA THR A 338 6.62 -18.38 17.49
C THR A 338 5.64 -17.26 17.79
N SER A 339 5.88 -16.56 18.90
CA SER A 339 5.14 -15.33 19.21
C SER A 339 6.07 -14.30 19.82
N TYR A 340 5.94 -13.06 19.36
CA TYR A 340 6.62 -11.91 19.94
C TYR A 340 5.59 -11.01 20.57
N ASN A 341 5.80 -10.65 21.84
CA ASN A 341 5.00 -9.66 22.54
C ASN A 341 5.82 -8.38 22.65
N ALA A 342 5.31 -7.30 22.13
CA ALA A 342 5.96 -5.99 22.23
C ALA A 342 5.00 -4.96 22.81
N SER A 343 5.57 -3.97 23.49
CA SER A 343 4.85 -2.81 24.04
C SER A 343 5.44 -1.55 23.48
N GLU A 344 4.59 -0.68 22.96
CA GLU A 344 4.96 0.67 22.54
C GLU A 344 4.16 1.68 23.35
N ALA A 345 4.87 2.60 24.02
CA ALA A 345 4.25 3.69 24.78
C ALA A 345 4.84 5.01 24.33
N SER A 346 4.01 6.04 24.17
CA SER A 346 4.50 7.35 23.81
C SER A 346 3.75 8.47 24.52
N VAL A 347 4.49 9.56 24.75
CA VAL A 347 3.96 10.83 25.24
C VAL A 347 4.46 11.94 24.31
N TYR A 348 3.62 12.88 23.99
CA TYR A 348 3.97 14.02 23.17
C TYR A 348 3.28 15.30 23.64
N ALA A 349 3.92 16.41 23.31
CA ALA A 349 3.34 17.72 23.43
C ALA A 349 3.84 18.61 22.28
N ALA A 350 2.96 19.44 21.77
CA ALA A 350 3.27 20.44 20.75
C ALA A 350 2.50 21.73 21.05
N ASP A 351 3.10 22.86 20.72
CA ASP A 351 2.48 24.18 20.81
C ASP A 351 2.51 24.87 19.46
N GLU A 352 1.34 25.17 18.91
CA GLU A 352 1.21 26.07 17.78
C GLU A 352 1.14 27.49 18.28
N ILE A 353 2.22 28.24 18.06
CA ILE A 353 2.43 29.60 18.56
C ILE A 353 2.14 30.58 17.43
N SER A 354 1.16 31.46 17.64
CA SER A 354 0.77 32.55 16.73
C SER A 354 1.18 33.89 17.29
N LEU A 355 2.49 34.23 17.20
CA LEU A 355 3.01 35.48 17.79
C LEU A 355 2.57 36.73 17.05
N ALA A 356 2.38 36.62 15.75
CA ALA A 356 1.94 37.72 14.90
C ALA A 356 1.24 37.20 13.66
N ASN A 357 0.50 38.01 12.93
CA ASN A 357 -0.15 37.64 11.69
C ASN A 357 0.83 37.14 10.60
N TRP A 358 2.10 37.57 10.71
CA TRP A 358 3.13 37.18 9.75
C TRP A 358 3.99 35.99 10.21
N PHE A 359 3.87 35.55 11.48
CA PHE A 359 4.70 34.47 12.02
C PHE A 359 3.88 33.48 12.85
N LYS A 360 3.96 32.20 12.45
CA LYS A 360 3.47 31.06 13.23
C LYS A 360 4.57 30.01 13.34
N ALA A 361 4.65 29.37 14.49
CA ALA A 361 5.53 28.25 14.76
C ALA A 361 4.73 27.09 15.37
N ASN A 362 5.06 25.87 15.01
CA ASN A 362 4.60 24.67 15.69
C ASN A 362 5.84 23.92 16.18
N ILE A 363 6.01 23.81 17.49
CA ILE A 363 7.15 23.16 18.12
C ILE A 363 6.63 22.03 18.99
N GLY A 364 7.10 20.84 18.72
CA GLY A 364 6.66 19.65 19.41
C GLY A 364 7.79 18.67 19.72
N LEU A 365 7.54 17.83 20.71
CA LEU A 365 8.41 16.74 21.10
C LEU A 365 7.56 15.50 21.35
N ARG A 366 8.01 14.37 20.81
CA ARG A 366 7.47 13.05 21.11
C ARG A 366 8.55 12.19 21.72
N TYR A 367 8.22 11.50 22.80
CA TYR A 367 9.05 10.43 23.35
C TYR A 367 8.32 9.12 23.15
N THR A 368 9.05 8.10 22.67
CA THR A 368 8.52 6.75 22.43
C THR A 368 9.40 5.74 23.13
N PHE A 369 8.78 4.88 23.91
CA PHE A 369 9.36 3.67 24.49
C PHE A 369 8.87 2.47 23.67
N PHE A 370 9.78 1.55 23.33
CA PHE A 370 9.45 0.27 22.72
C PHE A 370 10.20 -0.86 23.46
N GLY A 371 9.49 -1.93 23.82
CA GLY A 371 10.06 -3.08 24.50
C GLY A 371 9.54 -4.39 23.90
N GLN A 372 10.46 -5.35 23.65
CA GLN A 372 10.17 -6.69 23.18
C GLN A 372 11.16 -7.69 23.81
N GLY A 373 10.68 -8.62 24.68
CA GLY A 373 11.57 -9.45 25.48
C GLY A 373 12.49 -8.61 26.35
N ASP A 374 13.79 -8.85 26.25
CA ASP A 374 14.84 -8.07 26.94
C ASP A 374 15.25 -6.81 26.17
N PHE A 375 14.84 -6.68 24.89
CA PHE A 375 15.15 -5.51 24.08
C PHE A 375 14.30 -4.31 24.48
N VAL A 376 14.96 -3.18 24.71
CA VAL A 376 14.34 -1.90 25.04
C VAL A 376 14.95 -0.79 24.20
N ASN A 377 14.09 0.05 23.61
CA ASN A 377 14.50 1.22 22.87
C ASN A 377 13.75 2.47 23.35
N HIS A 378 14.48 3.58 23.41
CA HIS A 378 13.96 4.90 23.74
C HIS A 378 14.22 5.85 22.58
N SER A 379 13.20 6.54 22.11
CA SER A 379 13.29 7.50 21.01
C SER A 379 12.80 8.86 21.43
N ILE A 380 13.57 9.89 21.08
CA ILE A 380 13.17 11.29 21.20
C ILE A 380 13.01 11.83 19.79
N GLU A 381 11.84 12.38 19.48
CA GLU A 381 11.41 12.79 18.16
C GLU A 381 11.01 14.26 18.16
N PRO A 382 12.00 15.19 17.98
CA PRO A 382 11.72 16.61 17.87
C PRO A 382 11.02 16.96 16.57
N ARG A 383 10.12 17.90 16.62
CA ARG A 383 9.34 18.42 15.50
C ARG A 383 9.26 19.93 15.57
N ALA A 384 9.55 20.62 14.47
CA ALA A 384 9.42 22.06 14.36
C ALA A 384 8.90 22.42 12.98
N ALA A 385 7.95 23.32 12.91
CA ALA A 385 7.46 23.89 11.67
C ALA A 385 7.26 25.39 11.85
N PHE A 386 7.69 26.16 10.87
CA PHE A 386 7.62 27.63 10.88
C PHE A 386 6.90 28.10 9.62
N ARG A 387 6.06 29.12 9.79
CA ARG A 387 5.40 29.82 8.69
C ARG A 387 5.63 31.30 8.83
N PHE A 388 6.18 31.90 7.76
CA PHE A 388 6.39 33.34 7.63
C PHE A 388 5.49 33.85 6.50
N GLN A 389 4.57 34.72 6.81
CA GLN A 389 3.75 35.42 5.83
C GLN A 389 4.54 36.64 5.32
N LEU A 390 5.13 36.55 4.13
CA LEU A 390 5.98 37.59 3.53
C LEU A 390 5.19 38.72 2.87
N GLY A 391 3.90 38.53 2.68
CA GLY A 391 2.99 39.48 2.09
C GLY A 391 1.56 38.92 2.07
N GLN A 392 0.62 39.59 1.43
CA GLN A 392 -0.77 39.15 1.42
C GLN A 392 -0.98 37.80 0.70
N ARG A 393 -0.08 37.45 -0.23
CA ARG A 393 -0.22 36.30 -1.14
C ARG A 393 0.99 35.36 -1.11
N THR A 394 1.97 35.59 -0.24
CA THR A 394 3.21 34.83 -0.22
C THR A 394 3.54 34.38 1.18
N ALA A 395 3.76 33.07 1.34
CA ALA A 395 4.20 32.48 2.59
C ALA A 395 5.46 31.63 2.37
N LEU A 396 6.40 31.70 3.32
CA LEU A 396 7.53 30.78 3.45
C LEU A 396 7.18 29.78 4.56
N LYS A 397 7.37 28.49 4.30
CA LYS A 397 7.24 27.43 5.31
C LYS A 397 8.53 26.66 5.41
N MET A 398 8.90 26.25 6.61
CA MET A 398 10.06 25.42 6.90
C MET A 398 9.69 24.39 7.96
N SER A 399 10.26 23.20 7.89
CA SER A 399 10.01 22.15 8.89
C SER A 399 11.24 21.30 9.12
N TYR A 400 11.34 20.77 10.34
CA TYR A 400 12.25 19.70 10.72
C TYR A 400 11.50 18.64 11.51
N THR A 401 11.73 17.37 11.20
CA THR A 401 11.02 16.26 11.83
C THR A 401 11.95 15.07 12.00
N GLU A 402 11.89 14.43 13.17
CA GLU A 402 12.44 13.10 13.41
C GLU A 402 11.31 12.11 13.68
N MET A 403 11.41 10.91 13.11
CA MET A 403 10.44 9.83 13.29
C MET A 403 11.15 8.50 13.50
N ASN A 404 10.49 7.61 14.24
CA ASN A 404 10.98 6.28 14.60
C ASN A 404 9.94 5.21 14.26
N GLN A 405 10.40 4.00 13.88
CA GLN A 405 9.55 2.88 13.51
C GLN A 405 10.13 1.58 14.06
N ALA A 406 9.37 0.91 14.93
CA ALA A 406 9.80 -0.33 15.59
C ALA A 406 9.06 -1.58 15.09
N VAL A 407 8.09 -1.42 14.20
CA VAL A 407 7.35 -2.52 13.57
C VAL A 407 7.68 -2.55 12.09
N HIS A 408 8.28 -3.66 11.64
CA HIS A 408 8.82 -3.82 10.29
C HIS A 408 8.04 -4.83 9.49
N LEU A 409 7.93 -4.61 8.17
CA LEU A 409 7.42 -5.62 7.25
C LEU A 409 8.58 -6.40 6.64
N LEU A 410 8.69 -7.67 7.00
CA LEU A 410 9.65 -8.59 6.42
C LEU A 410 9.10 -9.14 5.10
N ARG A 411 9.89 -9.03 4.03
CA ARG A 411 9.56 -9.51 2.69
C ARG A 411 10.81 -10.06 1.99
N ALA A 412 10.65 -11.18 1.29
CA ALA A 412 11.75 -11.82 0.56
C ALA A 412 11.96 -11.29 -0.87
N HIS A 413 11.09 -10.41 -1.35
CA HIS A 413 11.15 -9.88 -2.72
C HIS A 413 10.62 -8.44 -2.81
N TYR A 414 10.93 -7.77 -3.91
CA TYR A 414 10.59 -6.36 -4.11
C TYR A 414 9.16 -6.10 -4.60
N LEU A 415 8.42 -7.14 -4.88
CA LEU A 415 7.03 -7.02 -5.34
C LEU A 415 6.15 -6.76 -4.11
N ASP A 416 5.22 -5.82 -4.19
CA ASP A 416 4.21 -5.58 -3.15
C ASP A 416 3.13 -6.68 -3.14
N ILE A 417 3.59 -7.94 -3.22
CA ILE A 417 2.76 -9.13 -3.06
C ILE A 417 2.64 -9.39 -1.55
N PRO A 418 1.47 -9.77 -1.05
CA PRO A 418 1.26 -9.98 0.39
C PRO A 418 1.85 -11.32 0.90
N MET A 419 3.04 -11.68 0.43
CA MET A 419 3.86 -12.78 0.93
C MET A 419 4.87 -12.23 1.95
N THR A 420 4.36 -11.72 3.06
CA THR A 420 5.09 -10.87 4.00
C THR A 420 4.70 -11.19 5.44
N SER A 421 5.57 -10.84 6.39
CA SER A 421 5.30 -10.95 7.83
C SER A 421 5.66 -9.66 8.54
N TRP A 422 4.77 -9.19 9.42
CA TRP A 422 5.08 -8.11 10.35
C TRP A 422 5.91 -8.65 11.50
N MET A 423 7.04 -7.99 11.81
CA MET A 423 7.99 -8.37 12.85
C MET A 423 8.36 -7.17 13.72
N PRO A 424 8.60 -7.38 15.02
CA PRO A 424 9.06 -6.33 15.92
C PRO A 424 10.54 -6.03 15.76
N SER A 425 10.96 -4.86 16.21
CA SER A 425 12.38 -4.58 16.47
C SER A 425 12.93 -5.49 17.57
N THR A 426 14.21 -5.86 17.43
CA THR A 426 14.97 -6.66 18.36
C THR A 426 16.38 -6.08 18.53
N ASP A 427 17.25 -6.72 19.34
CA ASP A 427 18.66 -6.31 19.47
C ASP A 427 19.42 -6.33 18.14
N TYR A 428 19.07 -7.26 17.25
CA TYR A 428 19.69 -7.39 15.92
C TYR A 428 19.04 -6.48 14.87
N VAL A 429 17.76 -6.15 15.06
CA VAL A 429 16.95 -5.35 14.13
C VAL A 429 16.40 -4.11 14.86
N PRO A 430 17.27 -3.14 15.22
CA PRO A 430 16.83 -1.93 15.93
C PRO A 430 15.86 -1.08 15.11
N PRO A 431 15.05 -0.21 15.76
CA PRO A 431 14.08 0.62 15.07
C PRO A 431 14.68 1.48 13.95
N MET A 432 13.96 1.61 12.85
CA MET A 432 14.28 2.55 11.78
C MET A 432 14.07 3.98 12.28
N ARG A 433 14.90 4.89 11.80
CA ARG A 433 14.81 6.33 12.11
C ARG A 433 14.89 7.16 10.84
N SER A 434 14.06 8.19 10.74
CA SER A 434 14.17 9.20 9.71
C SER A 434 14.33 10.60 10.30
N ARG A 435 15.12 11.42 9.61
CA ARG A 435 15.32 12.85 9.89
C ARG A 435 15.08 13.61 8.60
N GLN A 436 14.17 14.56 8.62
CA GLN A 436 13.77 15.28 7.42
C GLN A 436 13.71 16.78 7.70
N ALA A 437 14.38 17.56 6.82
CA ALA A 437 14.18 19.00 6.71
C ALA A 437 13.48 19.31 5.39
N ALA A 438 12.52 20.21 5.42
CA ALA A 438 11.82 20.69 4.23
C ALA A 438 11.56 22.19 4.33
N GLY A 439 11.47 22.84 3.18
CA GLY A 439 11.13 24.26 3.12
C GLY A 439 10.60 24.65 1.76
N GLY A 440 9.70 25.64 1.72
CA GLY A 440 9.08 26.03 0.47
C GLY A 440 8.42 27.39 0.51
N VAL A 441 8.19 27.92 -0.68
CA VAL A 441 7.52 29.19 -0.93
C VAL A 441 6.17 28.89 -1.57
N TYR A 442 5.13 29.50 -1.03
CA TYR A 442 3.74 29.36 -1.41
C TYR A 442 3.21 30.70 -1.88
N VAL A 443 2.72 30.78 -3.08
CA VAL A 443 2.30 32.06 -3.70
C VAL A 443 0.91 31.90 -4.31
N ASP A 444 -0.01 32.75 -3.90
CA ASP A 444 -1.31 32.92 -4.54
C ASP A 444 -1.21 34.05 -5.59
N LEU A 445 -1.21 33.65 -6.86
CA LEU A 445 -1.16 34.57 -7.99
C LEU A 445 -2.56 35.06 -8.37
N PRO A 446 -2.67 36.17 -9.14
CA PRO A 446 -3.96 36.60 -9.71
C PRO A 446 -4.63 35.48 -10.53
N GLN A 447 -5.93 35.60 -10.76
CA GLN A 447 -6.73 34.67 -11.55
C GLN A 447 -6.88 33.26 -10.95
N ASN A 448 -6.85 33.16 -9.62
CA ASN A 448 -6.97 31.89 -8.87
C ASN A 448 -5.90 30.85 -9.23
N ILE A 449 -4.69 31.31 -9.42
CA ILE A 449 -3.51 30.46 -9.62
C ILE A 449 -2.77 30.36 -8.29
N SER A 450 -2.47 29.16 -7.83
CA SER A 450 -1.54 28.92 -6.72
C SER A 450 -0.28 28.22 -7.22
N LEU A 451 0.88 28.67 -6.73
CA LEU A 451 2.19 28.10 -7.03
C LEU A 451 2.91 27.80 -5.72
N ASN A 452 3.30 26.54 -5.55
CA ASN A 452 4.10 26.08 -4.42
C ASN A 452 5.42 25.52 -4.97
N VAL A 453 6.52 25.91 -4.35
CA VAL A 453 7.86 25.37 -4.65
C VAL A 453 8.48 24.94 -3.33
N GLU A 454 8.78 23.66 -3.22
CA GLU A 454 9.35 23.06 -2.00
C GLU A 454 10.66 22.35 -2.31
N GLY A 455 11.55 22.28 -1.32
CA GLY A 455 12.72 21.43 -1.32
C GLY A 455 12.78 20.63 -0.02
N TYR A 456 13.35 19.42 -0.10
CA TYR A 456 13.50 18.57 1.08
C TYR A 456 14.82 17.80 1.06
N TYR A 457 15.26 17.43 2.26
CA TYR A 457 16.36 16.51 2.49
C TYR A 457 15.97 15.54 3.62
N LYS A 458 16.03 14.23 3.35
CA LYS A 458 15.68 13.16 4.28
C LYS A 458 16.81 12.17 4.41
N MET A 459 17.17 11.85 5.65
CA MET A 459 18.11 10.78 6.00
C MET A 459 17.34 9.65 6.70
N MET A 460 17.71 8.43 6.40
CA MET A 460 17.10 7.22 6.97
C MET A 460 18.21 6.33 7.50
N ASP A 461 18.10 5.94 8.76
CA ASP A 461 19.01 5.02 9.43
C ASP A 461 18.28 3.72 9.77
N ASN A 462 19.02 2.62 9.84
CA ASN A 462 18.52 1.28 10.13
C ASN A 462 17.44 0.83 9.12
N LEU A 463 17.67 1.06 7.83
CA LEU A 463 16.89 0.40 6.79
C LEU A 463 17.25 -1.08 6.73
N TYR A 464 16.30 -1.91 6.32
CA TYR A 464 16.46 -3.35 6.25
C TYR A 464 16.16 -3.88 4.85
N GLU A 465 17.07 -4.75 4.37
CA GLU A 465 16.89 -5.55 3.15
C GLU A 465 17.03 -7.03 3.55
N TYR A 466 16.14 -7.87 3.01
CA TYR A 466 16.20 -9.30 3.21
C TYR A 466 17.24 -9.92 2.27
N SER A 467 18.17 -10.69 2.80
CA SER A 467 19.28 -11.32 2.06
C SER A 467 19.09 -12.81 1.80
N GLY A 468 18.03 -13.41 2.36
CA GLY A 468 17.72 -14.82 2.14
C GLY A 468 17.43 -15.12 0.68
N THR A 469 17.95 -16.22 0.19
CA THR A 469 17.84 -16.63 -1.22
C THR A 469 16.81 -17.74 -1.45
N ASP A 470 16.27 -18.31 -0.39
CA ASP A 470 15.47 -19.51 -0.43
C ASP A 470 13.97 -19.23 -0.37
N GLY A 471 13.35 -19.05 -1.52
CA GLY A 471 11.91 -19.03 -1.67
C GLY A 471 11.25 -17.66 -1.84
N ILE A 472 9.94 -17.67 -1.95
CA ILE A 472 9.09 -16.49 -2.17
C ILE A 472 8.67 -15.85 -0.83
N TYR A 473 8.82 -16.57 0.27
CA TYR A 473 8.47 -16.15 1.62
C TYR A 473 9.71 -16.15 2.53
N PRO A 474 9.89 -15.17 3.44
CA PRO A 474 11.04 -15.12 4.34
C PRO A 474 11.12 -16.35 5.26
N ASP A 475 12.33 -16.84 5.55
CA ASP A 475 12.51 -17.86 6.58
C ASP A 475 12.34 -17.24 7.98
N LEU A 476 11.23 -17.59 8.62
CA LEU A 476 10.84 -17.02 9.91
C LEU A 476 11.64 -17.59 11.09
N LYS A 477 12.39 -18.69 10.92
CA LYS A 477 13.25 -19.27 11.99
C LYS A 477 14.51 -18.45 12.22
N ILE A 478 15.06 -17.90 11.13
CA ILE A 478 16.39 -17.25 11.13
C ILE A 478 16.33 -15.81 10.58
N TRP A 479 15.12 -15.22 10.48
CA TRP A 479 14.89 -13.94 9.82
C TRP A 479 15.82 -12.81 10.28
N GLU A 480 16.18 -12.75 11.56
CA GLU A 480 17.09 -11.74 12.10
C GLU A 480 18.51 -11.83 11.52
N ASN A 481 18.93 -13.03 11.14
CA ASN A 481 20.24 -13.27 10.51
C ASN A 481 20.22 -13.01 8.99
N GLU A 482 19.03 -12.96 8.41
CA GLU A 482 18.83 -12.80 6.97
C GLU A 482 18.43 -11.38 6.58
N VAL A 483 18.37 -10.45 7.52
CA VAL A 483 18.19 -9.04 7.22
C VAL A 483 19.50 -8.29 7.30
N MET A 484 19.81 -7.54 6.24
CA MET A 484 20.95 -6.63 6.21
C MET A 484 20.49 -5.24 6.62
N ARG A 485 21.30 -4.58 7.44
CA ARG A 485 21.08 -3.23 7.90
C ARG A 485 21.79 -2.22 7.02
N GLY A 486 21.09 -1.15 6.66
CA GLY A 486 21.63 -0.09 5.81
C GLY A 486 21.10 1.29 6.16
N LYS A 487 21.42 2.22 5.28
CA LYS A 487 21.04 3.63 5.34
C LYS A 487 20.40 4.07 4.04
N GLY A 488 19.62 5.14 4.12
CA GLY A 488 19.05 5.79 2.95
C GLY A 488 19.17 7.31 3.02
N ARG A 489 19.19 7.96 1.88
CA ARG A 489 19.00 9.40 1.74
C ARG A 489 18.10 9.71 0.56
N SER A 490 17.29 10.75 0.71
CA SER A 490 16.47 11.25 -0.38
C SER A 490 16.39 12.76 -0.30
N TYR A 491 16.51 13.42 -1.44
CA TYR A 491 16.45 14.89 -1.54
C TYR A 491 15.88 15.29 -2.89
N GLY A 492 15.22 16.44 -2.93
CA GLY A 492 14.61 16.90 -4.16
C GLY A 492 13.94 18.25 -4.06
N ALA A 493 13.41 18.66 -5.21
CA ALA A 493 12.61 19.85 -5.37
C ALA A 493 11.26 19.50 -6.01
N GLU A 494 10.22 20.17 -5.55
CA GLU A 494 8.83 19.95 -5.95
C GLU A 494 8.20 21.26 -6.37
N VAL A 495 7.39 21.20 -7.42
CA VAL A 495 6.61 22.33 -7.90
C VAL A 495 5.17 21.90 -8.07
N GLU A 496 4.26 22.64 -7.48
CA GLU A 496 2.82 22.47 -7.63
C GLU A 496 2.22 23.76 -8.19
N LEU A 497 1.54 23.65 -9.32
CA LEU A 497 0.80 24.73 -9.96
C LEU A 497 -0.65 24.34 -10.06
N ARG A 498 -1.55 25.15 -9.53
CA ARG A 498 -2.99 24.92 -9.64
C ARG A 498 -3.70 26.17 -10.14
N TRP A 499 -4.52 26.00 -11.14
CA TRP A 499 -5.42 27.01 -11.63
C TRP A 499 -6.87 26.54 -11.51
N ARG A 500 -7.70 27.37 -10.90
CA ARG A 500 -9.12 27.08 -10.69
C ARG A 500 -10.00 28.21 -11.22
N SER A 501 -10.98 27.84 -12.04
CA SER A 501 -12.07 28.71 -12.47
C SER A 501 -13.42 28.06 -12.16
N GLU A 502 -14.53 28.74 -12.45
CA GLU A 502 -15.88 28.18 -12.25
C GLU A 502 -16.12 26.86 -13.01
N LYS A 503 -15.50 26.73 -14.21
CA LYS A 503 -15.72 25.60 -15.12
C LYS A 503 -14.52 24.70 -15.29
N MET A 504 -13.36 25.07 -14.77
CA MET A 504 -12.12 24.35 -15.01
C MET A 504 -11.22 24.35 -13.76
N ASP A 505 -10.70 23.18 -13.43
CA ASP A 505 -9.67 22.97 -12.38
C ASP A 505 -8.51 22.23 -13.05
N VAL A 506 -7.32 22.82 -13.03
CA VAL A 506 -6.09 22.23 -13.57
C VAL A 506 -5.03 22.27 -12.51
N ALA A 507 -4.43 21.11 -12.24
CA ALA A 507 -3.30 20.98 -11.33
C ALA A 507 -2.13 20.29 -12.03
N ALA A 508 -0.95 20.87 -11.94
CA ALA A 508 0.28 20.32 -12.46
C ALA A 508 1.28 20.14 -11.31
N TYR A 509 1.88 18.96 -11.24
CA TYR A 509 2.83 18.56 -10.21
C TYR A 509 4.12 18.12 -10.87
N TYR A 510 5.24 18.63 -10.40
CA TYR A 510 6.55 18.21 -10.85
C TYR A 510 7.45 17.89 -9.66
N THR A 511 8.19 16.81 -9.74
CA THR A 511 9.18 16.40 -8.75
C THR A 511 10.50 16.10 -9.46
N LEU A 512 11.58 16.68 -8.96
CA LEU A 512 12.95 16.30 -9.25
C LEU A 512 13.56 15.74 -7.97
N SER A 513 13.92 14.46 -7.94
CA SER A 513 14.40 13.82 -6.71
C SER A 513 15.50 12.79 -6.93
N TRP A 514 16.29 12.58 -5.91
CA TRP A 514 17.31 11.54 -5.78
C TRP A 514 16.96 10.68 -4.58
N THR A 515 16.93 9.38 -4.77
CA THR A 515 16.71 8.39 -3.69
C THR A 515 17.81 7.35 -3.76
N GLU A 516 18.61 7.27 -2.71
CA GLU A 516 19.82 6.44 -2.67
C GLU A 516 19.83 5.56 -1.42
N ARG A 517 20.50 4.42 -1.52
CA ARG A 517 20.69 3.42 -0.47
C ARG A 517 22.17 3.11 -0.28
N PHE A 518 22.51 2.72 0.94
CA PHE A 518 23.84 2.23 1.30
C PHE A 518 23.68 1.03 2.24
N PHE A 519 24.03 -0.15 1.75
CA PHE A 519 24.06 -1.41 2.50
C PHE A 519 25.43 -2.03 2.28
N GLU A 520 26.28 -2.00 3.30
CA GLU A 520 27.66 -2.48 3.21
C GLU A 520 27.74 -3.96 2.76
N GLY A 521 26.78 -4.78 3.19
CA GLY A 521 26.68 -6.19 2.78
C GLY A 521 26.23 -6.41 1.33
N ILE A 522 25.70 -5.37 0.66
CA ILE A 522 25.28 -5.43 -0.74
C ILE A 522 26.27 -4.74 -1.66
N TRP A 523 26.69 -3.52 -1.31
CA TRP A 523 27.57 -2.70 -2.14
C TRP A 523 28.41 -1.72 -1.30
N HIS A 524 29.63 -1.45 -1.76
CA HIS A 524 30.62 -0.64 -1.06
C HIS A 524 30.40 0.89 -1.12
N ASP A 525 29.42 1.36 -1.91
CA ASP A 525 29.13 2.78 -2.09
C ASP A 525 27.61 3.03 -2.15
N TRP A 526 27.20 4.29 -2.17
CA TRP A 526 25.82 4.69 -2.37
C TRP A 526 25.35 4.29 -3.77
N TYR A 527 24.15 3.73 -3.87
CA TYR A 527 23.52 3.35 -5.12
C TYR A 527 22.07 3.82 -5.17
N PRO A 528 21.52 4.10 -6.37
CA PRO A 528 20.14 4.52 -6.51
C PRO A 528 19.17 3.43 -6.00
N ALA A 529 18.12 3.84 -5.33
CA ALA A 529 17.03 2.93 -4.95
C ALA A 529 16.23 2.47 -6.19
N ARG A 530 15.48 1.38 -6.06
CA ARG A 530 14.59 0.88 -7.10
C ARG A 530 13.66 1.97 -7.64
N ASN A 531 13.05 2.74 -6.74
CA ASN A 531 12.09 3.81 -7.01
C ASN A 531 12.75 5.20 -7.11
N ASP A 532 14.03 5.28 -7.56
CA ASP A 532 14.68 6.53 -7.91
C ASP A 532 14.11 7.07 -9.23
N ASN A 533 12.85 7.49 -9.18
CA ASN A 533 12.17 8.14 -10.30
C ASN A 533 12.61 9.60 -10.36
N ARG A 534 13.73 9.87 -11.02
CA ARG A 534 14.41 11.18 -11.05
C ARG A 534 13.48 12.32 -11.41
N HIS A 535 12.65 12.14 -12.42
CA HIS A 535 11.66 13.10 -12.87
C HIS A 535 10.28 12.48 -12.76
N LYS A 536 9.36 13.16 -12.11
CA LYS A 536 7.95 12.84 -12.11
C LYS A 536 7.17 14.08 -12.51
N PHE A 537 6.20 13.91 -13.38
CA PHE A 537 5.30 14.96 -13.81
C PHE A 537 3.87 14.45 -13.92
N THR A 538 2.92 15.18 -13.34
CA THR A 538 1.49 14.85 -13.42
C THR A 538 0.70 16.09 -13.75
N ILE A 539 -0.24 15.98 -14.70
CA ILE A 539 -1.24 17.01 -14.97
C ILE A 539 -2.62 16.39 -14.78
N ASN A 540 -3.40 16.99 -13.90
CA ASN A 540 -4.82 16.69 -13.70
C ASN A 540 -5.66 17.85 -14.18
N ALA A 541 -6.64 17.59 -15.02
CA ALA A 541 -7.55 18.61 -15.53
C ALA A 541 -9.00 18.11 -15.45
N THR A 542 -9.86 18.96 -14.92
CA THR A 542 -11.31 18.71 -14.89
C THR A 542 -12.02 19.90 -15.54
N ARG A 543 -12.93 19.62 -16.45
CA ARG A 543 -13.78 20.63 -17.11
C ARG A 543 -15.26 20.30 -16.94
N ARG A 544 -15.99 21.24 -16.34
CA ARG A 544 -17.44 21.20 -16.24
C ARG A 544 -18.05 21.93 -17.44
N PHE A 545 -18.69 21.19 -18.33
CA PHE A 545 -19.40 21.76 -19.49
C PHE A 545 -20.78 22.22 -19.11
N SER A 546 -21.42 21.51 -18.19
CA SER A 546 -22.74 21.85 -17.62
C SER A 546 -22.86 21.18 -16.24
N ASP A 547 -23.94 21.45 -15.48
CA ASP A 547 -24.23 20.78 -14.21
C ASP A 547 -24.42 19.26 -14.36
N ARG A 548 -24.70 18.81 -15.61
CA ARG A 548 -24.93 17.40 -15.92
C ARG A 548 -23.76 16.70 -16.57
N PHE A 549 -22.78 17.43 -17.08
CA PHE A 549 -21.68 16.84 -17.85
C PHE A 549 -20.34 17.45 -17.49
N GLU A 550 -19.43 16.59 -17.09
CA GLU A 550 -18.07 16.90 -16.70
C GLU A 550 -17.09 15.91 -17.34
N MET A 551 -15.96 16.41 -17.79
CA MET A 551 -14.84 15.61 -18.29
C MET A 551 -13.63 15.83 -17.40
N TYR A 552 -12.86 14.76 -17.12
CA TYR A 552 -11.57 14.85 -16.48
C TYR A 552 -10.51 14.09 -17.28
N ALA A 553 -9.27 14.51 -17.13
CA ALA A 553 -8.10 13.85 -17.70
C ALA A 553 -6.92 13.92 -16.72
N SER A 554 -6.15 12.85 -16.64
CA SER A 554 -4.94 12.77 -15.85
C SER A 554 -3.81 12.22 -16.71
N TRP A 555 -2.74 12.99 -16.90
CA TRP A 555 -1.54 12.51 -17.56
C TRP A 555 -0.41 12.41 -16.55
N ASN A 556 0.19 11.22 -16.48
CA ASN A 556 1.24 10.87 -15.54
C ASN A 556 2.49 10.47 -16.32
N TYR A 557 3.64 10.96 -15.88
CA TYR A 557 4.96 10.59 -16.38
C TYR A 557 5.93 10.42 -15.21
N HIS A 558 6.76 9.40 -15.24
CA HIS A 558 7.97 9.34 -14.42
C HIS A 558 9.09 8.58 -15.13
N THR A 559 10.33 8.89 -14.79
CA THR A 559 11.48 8.09 -15.24
C THR A 559 11.35 6.67 -14.70
N GLY A 560 11.74 5.69 -15.53
CA GLY A 560 11.56 4.27 -15.24
C GLY A 560 12.17 3.84 -13.92
N ASP A 561 11.55 2.84 -13.28
CA ASP A 561 12.08 2.19 -12.08
C ASP A 561 13.39 1.47 -12.41
N ARG A 562 14.19 1.24 -11.37
CA ARG A 562 15.48 0.57 -11.53
C ARG A 562 15.41 -0.89 -11.11
N MET A 563 16.14 -1.72 -11.83
CA MET A 563 16.29 -3.14 -11.58
C MET A 563 17.75 -3.53 -11.55
N THR A 564 18.09 -4.60 -10.82
CA THR A 564 19.42 -5.21 -10.88
C THR A 564 19.43 -6.24 -11.99
N VAL A 565 20.29 -6.03 -12.99
CA VAL A 565 20.47 -6.95 -14.11
C VAL A 565 21.93 -7.38 -14.21
N PRO A 566 22.22 -8.64 -14.58
CA PRO A 566 23.58 -9.09 -14.81
C PRO A 566 24.24 -8.31 -15.95
N THR A 567 25.48 -7.94 -15.75
CA THR A 567 26.28 -7.24 -16.79
C THR A 567 27.18 -8.18 -17.55
N GLN A 568 27.58 -9.31 -16.94
CA GLN A 568 28.38 -10.34 -17.57
C GLN A 568 28.01 -11.70 -17.01
N ILE A 569 28.11 -12.74 -17.85
CA ILE A 569 28.01 -14.16 -17.45
C ILE A 569 29.28 -14.82 -17.92
N VAL A 570 30.13 -15.26 -16.98
CA VAL A 570 31.41 -15.90 -17.28
C VAL A 570 31.49 -17.25 -16.55
N GLY A 571 31.63 -18.34 -17.32
CA GLY A 571 31.69 -19.68 -16.75
C GLY A 571 30.47 -20.11 -15.95
N GLY A 572 29.28 -19.58 -16.30
CA GLY A 572 28.02 -19.83 -15.58
C GLY A 572 27.84 -18.95 -14.35
N GLN A 573 28.80 -18.13 -13.97
CA GLN A 573 28.67 -17.16 -12.87
C GLN A 573 28.18 -15.81 -13.41
N VAL A 574 27.32 -15.18 -12.62
CA VAL A 574 26.68 -13.91 -12.96
C VAL A 574 27.38 -12.77 -12.23
N TYR A 575 27.73 -11.72 -12.95
CA TYR A 575 28.41 -10.54 -12.43
C TYR A 575 27.53 -9.29 -12.62
N TYR A 576 27.57 -8.40 -11.62
CA TYR A 576 26.82 -7.15 -11.58
C TYR A 576 27.79 -5.96 -11.42
N THR A 577 27.49 -4.84 -12.06
CA THR A 577 28.27 -3.59 -11.88
C THR A 577 27.90 -2.83 -10.62
N SER A 578 26.62 -2.83 -10.25
CA SER A 578 26.09 -2.24 -9.01
C SER A 578 24.65 -2.70 -8.82
N PRO A 579 24.07 -2.60 -7.63
CA PRO A 579 22.63 -2.76 -7.45
C PRO A 579 21.84 -1.73 -8.26
N TYR A 580 20.68 -2.11 -8.77
CA TYR A 580 19.78 -1.26 -9.55
C TYR A 580 20.45 -0.54 -10.72
N ASN A 581 21.35 -1.25 -11.40
CA ASN A 581 22.18 -0.78 -12.49
C ASN A 581 21.43 -0.53 -13.81
N TYR A 582 20.23 -1.07 -13.96
CA TYR A 582 19.40 -0.89 -15.15
C TYR A 582 18.19 -0.02 -14.85
N LYS A 583 17.94 0.97 -15.67
CA LYS A 583 16.72 1.79 -15.65
C LYS A 583 15.75 1.29 -16.72
N MET A 584 14.57 0.84 -16.34
CA MET A 584 13.50 0.46 -17.27
C MET A 584 13.05 1.67 -18.11
N ALA A 585 12.31 1.41 -19.18
CA ALA A 585 11.71 2.45 -20.00
C ALA A 585 10.82 3.37 -19.16
N ASP A 586 10.82 4.65 -19.52
CA ASP A 586 10.05 5.66 -18.81
C ASP A 586 8.54 5.36 -18.87
N TYR A 587 7.90 5.52 -17.74
CA TYR A 587 6.47 5.35 -17.57
C TYR A 587 5.71 6.59 -18.01
N HIS A 588 4.66 6.42 -18.80
CA HIS A 588 3.67 7.47 -18.99
C HIS A 588 2.28 6.91 -19.33
N ARG A 589 1.24 7.61 -18.88
CA ARG A 589 -0.14 7.19 -19.05
C ARG A 589 -1.07 8.37 -19.09
N LEU A 590 -2.09 8.28 -19.94
CA LEU A 590 -3.21 9.20 -20.00
C LEU A 590 -4.49 8.47 -19.61
N ASP A 591 -5.18 8.96 -18.59
CA ASP A 591 -6.50 8.52 -18.20
C ASP A 591 -7.52 9.61 -18.53
N ILE A 592 -8.67 9.24 -19.09
CA ILE A 592 -9.75 10.16 -19.46
C ILE A 592 -11.05 9.62 -18.90
N GLY A 593 -11.90 10.50 -18.38
CA GLY A 593 -13.22 10.09 -17.92
C GLY A 593 -14.28 11.17 -18.10
N PHE A 594 -15.52 10.71 -18.14
CA PHE A 594 -16.71 11.50 -18.36
C PHE A 594 -17.74 11.17 -17.28
N ASN A 595 -18.26 12.21 -16.62
CA ASN A 595 -19.34 12.09 -15.64
C ASN A 595 -20.62 12.67 -16.20
N PHE A 596 -21.67 11.86 -16.22
CA PHE A 596 -23.03 12.27 -16.59
C PHE A 596 -23.91 12.21 -15.34
N ARG A 597 -24.37 13.37 -14.88
CA ARG A 597 -25.18 13.52 -13.67
C ARG A 597 -26.64 13.83 -14.02
N LYS A 598 -27.55 13.19 -13.30
CA LYS A 598 -28.98 13.44 -13.45
C LYS A 598 -29.67 13.36 -12.09
N THR A 599 -30.44 14.38 -11.74
CA THR A 599 -31.38 14.29 -10.62
C THR A 599 -32.66 13.61 -11.09
N THR A 600 -33.08 12.55 -10.41
CA THR A 600 -34.32 11.82 -10.69
C THR A 600 -35.52 12.63 -10.24
N LYS A 601 -36.72 12.23 -10.68
CA LYS A 601 -38.00 12.88 -10.27
C LYS A 601 -38.22 12.78 -8.73
N ARG A 602 -37.59 11.84 -8.06
CA ARG A 602 -37.67 11.65 -6.59
C ARG A 602 -36.58 12.41 -5.82
N GLY A 603 -35.77 13.22 -6.50
CA GLY A 603 -34.67 13.96 -5.88
C GLY A 603 -33.36 13.18 -5.78
N ASN A 604 -33.31 11.91 -6.14
CA ASN A 604 -32.10 11.10 -6.07
C ASN A 604 -31.07 11.54 -7.13
N GLU A 605 -29.81 11.49 -6.80
CA GLU A 605 -28.71 11.75 -7.74
C GLU A 605 -28.28 10.45 -8.43
N SER A 606 -28.25 10.46 -9.75
CA SER A 606 -27.75 9.37 -10.60
C SER A 606 -26.53 9.86 -11.37
N VAL A 607 -25.41 9.16 -11.25
CA VAL A 607 -24.14 9.48 -11.91
C VAL A 607 -23.66 8.28 -12.72
N TRP A 608 -23.46 8.47 -14.03
CA TRP A 608 -22.72 7.57 -14.89
C TRP A 608 -21.30 8.09 -15.07
N ASN A 609 -20.32 7.29 -14.74
CA ASN A 609 -18.92 7.51 -15.10
C ASN A 609 -18.54 6.55 -16.23
N LEU A 610 -17.98 7.10 -17.30
CA LEU A 610 -17.35 6.33 -18.38
C LEU A 610 -15.90 6.76 -18.44
N SER A 611 -14.95 5.84 -18.41
CA SER A 611 -13.54 6.17 -18.38
C SER A 611 -12.68 5.23 -19.22
N LEU A 612 -11.54 5.77 -19.65
CA LEU A 612 -10.50 5.03 -20.35
C LEU A 612 -9.22 5.14 -19.51
N TYR A 613 -8.79 4.03 -18.96
CA TYR A 613 -7.49 3.91 -18.36
C TYR A 613 -6.47 3.64 -19.46
N ASN A 614 -5.33 4.32 -19.41
CA ASN A 614 -4.27 4.19 -20.41
C ASN A 614 -4.77 4.44 -21.85
N ALA A 615 -5.38 5.60 -22.08
CA ALA A 615 -6.17 5.93 -23.28
C ALA A 615 -5.41 5.79 -24.61
N TYR A 616 -4.08 5.90 -24.63
CA TYR A 616 -3.25 5.66 -25.81
C TYR A 616 -2.50 4.31 -25.81
N CYS A 617 -2.90 3.39 -24.91
CA CYS A 617 -2.40 2.01 -24.84
C CYS A 617 -0.87 1.90 -24.77
N ARG A 618 -0.22 2.74 -23.93
CA ARG A 618 1.21 2.59 -23.65
C ARG A 618 1.44 1.34 -22.80
N MET A 619 2.17 0.38 -23.34
CA MET A 619 2.59 -0.81 -22.60
C MET A 619 3.76 -0.42 -21.68
N ASN A 620 3.45 -0.03 -20.46
CA ASN A 620 4.43 0.36 -19.45
C ASN A 620 5.07 -0.89 -18.84
N PRO A 621 6.42 -0.98 -18.79
CA PRO A 621 7.09 -2.13 -18.21
C PRO A 621 6.87 -2.21 -16.70
N MET A 622 6.67 -3.42 -16.20
CA MET A 622 6.45 -3.71 -14.78
C MET A 622 7.65 -4.38 -14.13
N PHE A 623 8.27 -5.29 -14.84
CA PHE A 623 9.48 -6.00 -14.41
C PHE A 623 10.27 -6.48 -15.60
N THR A 624 11.53 -6.84 -15.35
CA THR A 624 12.40 -7.44 -16.35
C THR A 624 12.50 -8.94 -16.11
N MET A 625 12.63 -9.68 -17.17
CA MET A 625 12.93 -11.11 -17.12
C MET A 625 14.10 -11.47 -18.04
N LEU A 626 14.86 -12.47 -17.62
CA LEU A 626 15.91 -13.04 -18.40
C LEU A 626 15.31 -14.17 -19.26
N ASP A 627 15.49 -14.07 -20.56
CA ASP A 627 15.03 -15.09 -21.50
C ASP A 627 16.23 -15.71 -22.24
N HIS A 628 16.27 -17.05 -22.26
CA HIS A 628 17.27 -17.82 -22.98
C HIS A 628 16.60 -18.49 -24.16
N TYR A 629 16.94 -18.09 -25.35
CA TYR A 629 16.41 -18.77 -26.54
C TYR A 629 17.53 -19.26 -27.44
N ARG A 630 17.26 -20.38 -28.11
CA ARG A 630 18.16 -21.01 -29.06
C ARG A 630 18.12 -20.23 -30.35
N THR A 631 19.25 -19.66 -30.77
CA THR A 631 19.38 -18.89 -32.02
C THR A 631 19.81 -19.73 -33.19
N ASP A 632 20.49 -20.87 -32.96
CA ASP A 632 20.92 -21.81 -34.00
C ASP A 632 20.50 -23.22 -33.61
N TYR A 633 19.82 -23.89 -34.53
CA TYR A 633 19.37 -25.29 -34.39
C TYR A 633 20.39 -26.31 -34.92
N LYS A 634 21.52 -25.84 -35.45
CA LYS A 634 22.63 -26.67 -35.84
C LYS A 634 23.52 -27.01 -34.64
N GLU A 635 24.28 -28.07 -34.74
CA GLU A 635 25.29 -28.40 -33.73
C GLU A 635 26.59 -27.62 -33.95
N PRO A 636 27.21 -27.05 -32.90
CA PRO A 636 26.69 -26.89 -31.53
C PRO A 636 25.60 -25.84 -31.44
N ALA A 637 24.61 -26.13 -30.58
CA ALA A 637 23.51 -25.18 -30.34
C ALA A 637 24.00 -23.88 -29.77
N LYS A 638 23.58 -22.76 -30.36
CA LYS A 638 23.84 -21.42 -29.83
C LYS A 638 22.63 -20.89 -29.06
N TYR A 639 22.87 -20.37 -27.89
CA TYR A 639 21.87 -19.74 -27.07
C TYR A 639 22.19 -18.26 -26.91
N GLU A 640 21.17 -17.45 -26.97
CA GLU A 640 21.25 -16.01 -26.68
C GLU A 640 20.42 -15.71 -25.46
N THR A 641 21.00 -14.91 -24.56
CA THR A 641 20.34 -14.44 -23.36
C THR A 641 19.95 -12.98 -23.56
N VAL A 642 18.67 -12.68 -23.43
CA VAL A 642 18.13 -11.33 -23.57
C VAL A 642 17.33 -10.92 -22.35
N PHE A 643 17.45 -9.66 -21.99
CA PHE A 643 16.55 -9.04 -21.05
C PHE A 643 15.33 -8.53 -21.77
N LYS A 644 14.15 -8.93 -21.27
CA LYS A 644 12.86 -8.45 -21.74
C LYS A 644 12.17 -7.66 -20.65
N GLU A 645 11.66 -6.49 -21.00
CA GLU A 645 10.73 -5.75 -20.17
C GLU A 645 9.32 -6.29 -20.40
N LEU A 646 8.65 -6.69 -19.33
CA LEU A 646 7.29 -7.22 -19.38
C LEU A 646 6.29 -6.13 -19.02
N ALA A 647 5.31 -5.94 -19.90
CA ALA A 647 4.21 -5.02 -19.71
C ALA A 647 2.89 -5.80 -19.85
N VAL A 648 1.92 -5.52 -18.97
CA VAL A 648 0.70 -6.35 -18.87
C VAL A 648 -0.57 -5.54 -19.08
N ILE A 649 -0.58 -4.23 -18.76
CA ILE A 649 -1.82 -3.45 -18.74
C ILE A 649 -1.99 -2.63 -20.04
N PRO A 650 -2.93 -3.04 -20.91
CA PRO A 650 -3.31 -2.28 -22.11
C PRO A 650 -4.28 -1.15 -21.76
N ILE A 651 -4.95 -0.59 -22.75
CA ILE A 651 -6.11 0.27 -22.58
C ILE A 651 -7.26 -0.51 -21.91
N ILE A 652 -7.85 0.07 -20.85
CA ILE A 652 -8.99 -0.52 -20.14
C ILE A 652 -10.17 0.47 -20.15
N PRO A 653 -11.20 0.24 -20.97
CA PRO A 653 -12.47 0.94 -20.85
C PRO A 653 -13.16 0.54 -19.55
N SER A 654 -13.68 1.51 -18.83
CA SER A 654 -14.35 1.27 -17.55
C SER A 654 -15.62 2.07 -17.45
N PHE A 655 -16.57 1.58 -16.67
CA PHE A 655 -17.79 2.30 -16.33
C PHE A 655 -18.08 2.17 -14.84
N ASN A 656 -18.80 3.12 -14.30
CA ASN A 656 -19.41 3.07 -12.99
C ASN A 656 -20.75 3.79 -13.01
N TYR A 657 -21.74 3.19 -12.40
CA TYR A 657 -23.02 3.79 -12.12
C TYR A 657 -23.20 3.97 -10.62
N THR A 658 -23.50 5.19 -10.18
CA THR A 658 -23.78 5.51 -8.78
C THR A 658 -25.17 6.14 -8.66
N LEU A 659 -25.95 5.63 -7.74
CA LEU A 659 -27.24 6.20 -7.32
C LEU A 659 -27.17 6.59 -5.85
N ARG A 660 -27.48 7.87 -5.54
CA ARG A 660 -27.61 8.40 -4.17
C ARG A 660 -29.05 8.79 -3.89
N PHE A 661 -29.58 8.37 -2.76
CA PHE A 661 -30.98 8.57 -2.36
C PHE A 661 -31.10 8.93 -0.88
#